data_e2695ddd50f903f30f1fc09bee913d3b
#
_entry.id   e2695ddd50f903f30f1fc09bee913d3b
#
_cell.length_a   1.000
_cell.length_b   1.000
_cell.length_c   1.000
_cell.angle_alpha   90.00
_cell.angle_beta   90.00
_cell.angle_gamma   90.00
#
_symmetry.space_group_name_H-M   'P 1'
#
loop_
_entity.id
_entity.type
_entity.pdbx_description
1 polymer ?
#
loop_
_entity_poly.entity_id
_entity_poly.type
_entity_poly.pdbx_seq_one_letter_code
_entity_poly.pdbx_strand_id
1 'polypeptide(L)'
;MIFAEQFKKYDDCAPAGVLLPNITIEDKWYELLKLKKDCDNFTFIKKLSSKYFLDKRLNLKPNSQDYINRAQDELNILNELGFIDYILLNWDILNWCHDNNIPTGPGRGSAAGSLVLYLLGVTKVDPIKYGLFFERFVSKSRARKVEKGGIIYLDGSLLADVDNDIAFDRRQEVIEYIKNRHPERTCRILNLVTLSSKICIKETGKIVSGYSEQDMNEVSDLIPSQYGKVRKLEDAAEESEVFKAWSEANKECFTISRKLEGLIKNTGVHASGIAISRQKLTDICPIQKTKDGELISCYDMNWIAELTVKFDILGLKTLTVLHDACNQTGVNLDDINIDDPEIYSNFQNLESGQGLFQIEADTNFEVCRKIKPKCLEDVSAVVAIARPGALQFKDDYAAYLETGEFQSKHSFFDEVLSYTGGVTLYQEQLMKMVVKIGFSLDEAEQLRRIVGKKKVDQMPAWREKIILKIKENNLDPKLGDILWSVAEDSANYSFNKSHSISYAILAVWTTYMKFKHTLPFLIALLRNSKHEQDPYEIIDKVSKEASKFGIRILPPDLARSEMDFTIDGNNIRYGLNSIKGISEKSLESILEFRGAKTANKFDVFLAAKSAKINIGILSSLVQAGALSSLNDDRARMVYEAQVFNILTDREKRNFVNLGDKYNYDVFNIWKSEVSQGKNIAADGKALVAERRQSTIRSKTEQYKIIYQKNSKHKSFANWFFERKLLGYSYSSRLKNLYSRAYGYLGIEDFVNECQGAQGKIIGIVKESKVAKSRKSGKKYCKFIVSDEKAEINCFIWERLLDDLTEKDSIPSKENIVSVRVRKMDGNGCSVNELSVLDEQIYMKLSDLR
;
A
#
# COMPACT_ATOMS: atom_id res chain seq x y z
N MET A 1 -62.48 -1.77 -10.27
CA MET A 1 -61.37 -1.37 -9.35
C MET A 1 -60.33 -0.70 -10.22
N ILE A 2 -60.04 0.57 -9.96
CA ILE A 2 -59.00 1.32 -10.69
C ILE A 2 -57.66 0.63 -10.43
N PHE A 3 -56.83 0.42 -11.45
CA PHE A 3 -55.54 -0.25 -11.34
C PHE A 3 -54.71 0.25 -10.15
N ALA A 4 -54.66 1.56 -9.91
CA ALA A 4 -54.00 2.17 -8.78
C ALA A 4 -54.52 1.71 -7.42
N GLU A 5 -55.80 1.35 -7.28
CA GLU A 5 -56.35 0.87 -5.99
C GLU A 5 -55.82 -0.51 -5.59
N GLN A 6 -55.38 -1.32 -6.58
CA GLN A 6 -54.80 -2.62 -6.30
C GLN A 6 -53.46 -2.53 -5.56
N PHE A 7 -52.78 -1.38 -5.68
CA PHE A 7 -51.46 -1.14 -5.05
C PHE A 7 -51.56 -0.47 -3.68
N LYS A 8 -52.74 0.03 -3.23
CA LYS A 8 -52.88 0.64 -1.89
C LYS A 8 -52.45 -0.26 -0.74
N LYS A 9 -52.64 -1.58 -0.88
CA LYS A 9 -52.21 -2.57 0.09
C LYS A 9 -50.69 -2.77 0.19
N TYR A 10 -49.92 -2.14 -0.70
CA TYR A 10 -48.46 -2.20 -0.79
C TYR A 10 -47.80 -0.88 -0.33
N ASP A 11 -48.52 0.02 0.34
CA ASP A 11 -47.99 1.28 0.86
C ASP A 11 -46.81 1.07 1.84
N ASP A 12 -46.74 -0.14 2.46
CA ASP A 12 -45.68 -0.54 3.38
C ASP A 12 -44.54 -1.33 2.70
N CYS A 13 -44.43 -1.32 1.38
CA CYS A 13 -43.31 -2.03 0.68
C CYS A 13 -41.94 -1.40 0.89
N ALA A 14 -41.89 -0.12 1.31
CA ALA A 14 -40.61 0.53 1.64
C ALA A 14 -40.03 -0.06 2.94
N PRO A 15 -38.72 -0.36 3.00
CA PRO A 15 -38.08 -0.81 4.22
C PRO A 15 -38.22 0.25 5.31
N ALA A 16 -38.56 -0.16 6.53
CA ALA A 16 -38.68 0.74 7.68
C ALA A 16 -37.30 1.27 8.15
N GLY A 17 -36.23 0.66 7.67
CA GLY A 17 -34.84 0.95 8.03
C GLY A 17 -34.01 -0.33 8.02
N VAL A 18 -32.80 -0.26 8.53
CA VAL A 18 -31.90 -1.42 8.64
C VAL A 18 -32.25 -2.26 9.85
N LEU A 19 -32.44 -3.55 9.61
CA LEU A 19 -32.58 -4.54 10.67
C LEU A 19 -31.21 -5.20 10.92
N LEU A 20 -30.66 -4.98 12.13
CA LEU A 20 -29.35 -5.56 12.47
C LEU A 20 -29.40 -7.09 12.43
N PRO A 21 -28.35 -7.73 11.86
CA PRO A 21 -28.26 -9.19 11.87
C PRO A 21 -28.12 -9.71 13.29
N ASN A 22 -28.74 -10.87 13.55
CA ASN A 22 -28.59 -11.60 14.81
C ASN A 22 -27.43 -12.61 14.70
N ILE A 23 -26.88 -12.96 15.85
CA ILE A 23 -25.85 -13.98 16.00
C ILE A 23 -26.35 -15.17 16.80
N THR A 24 -25.93 -16.36 16.43
CA THR A 24 -26.07 -17.59 17.23
C THR A 24 -24.72 -17.89 17.86
N ILE A 25 -24.65 -17.87 19.18
CA ILE A 25 -23.43 -18.14 19.94
C ILE A 25 -23.16 -19.64 19.98
N GLU A 26 -21.89 -20.05 19.83
CA GLU A 26 -21.51 -21.46 19.96
C GLU A 26 -21.62 -21.96 21.41
N ASP A 27 -22.07 -23.21 21.61
CA ASP A 27 -22.27 -23.83 22.91
C ASP A 27 -21.04 -23.76 23.84
N LYS A 28 -19.85 -23.90 23.28
CA LYS A 28 -18.58 -23.81 24.03
C LYS A 28 -18.47 -22.54 24.89
N TRP A 29 -19.05 -21.43 24.40
CA TRP A 29 -18.97 -20.15 25.10
C TRP A 29 -19.91 -20.07 26.29
N TYR A 30 -21.12 -20.65 26.18
CA TYR A 30 -22.04 -20.75 27.32
C TYR A 30 -21.44 -21.60 28.44
N GLU A 31 -20.79 -22.70 28.08
CA GLU A 31 -20.11 -23.57 29.05
C GLU A 31 -18.93 -22.83 29.73
N LEU A 32 -18.09 -22.15 28.94
CA LEU A 32 -16.95 -21.38 29.45
C LEU A 32 -17.37 -20.27 30.42
N LEU A 33 -18.45 -19.57 30.12
CA LEU A 33 -18.98 -18.47 30.92
C LEU A 33 -19.95 -18.94 32.05
N LYS A 34 -20.23 -20.24 32.13
CA LYS A 34 -21.20 -20.82 33.06
C LYS A 34 -22.58 -20.18 32.95
N LEU A 35 -23.03 -19.96 31.72
CA LEU A 35 -24.37 -19.43 31.39
C LEU A 35 -25.28 -20.51 30.87
N LYS A 36 -26.60 -20.30 31.04
CA LYS A 36 -27.61 -21.12 30.38
C LYS A 36 -27.69 -20.74 28.89
N LYS A 37 -27.97 -21.73 28.01
CA LYS A 37 -28.03 -21.50 26.53
C LYS A 37 -29.22 -20.61 26.11
N ASP A 38 -30.19 -20.40 26.96
CA ASP A 38 -31.36 -19.57 26.73
C ASP A 38 -31.22 -18.13 27.26
N CYS A 39 -30.02 -17.74 27.75
CA CYS A 39 -29.79 -16.36 28.17
C CYS A 39 -29.72 -15.42 26.96
N ASP A 40 -30.20 -14.20 27.17
CA ASP A 40 -30.13 -13.15 26.13
C ASP A 40 -28.70 -12.71 25.82
N ASN A 41 -28.51 -12.16 24.64
CA ASN A 41 -27.19 -11.72 24.19
C ASN A 41 -26.63 -10.56 25.03
N PHE A 42 -27.49 -9.76 25.69
CA PHE A 42 -27.00 -8.70 26.58
C PHE A 42 -26.38 -9.29 27.87
N THR A 43 -27.00 -10.27 28.45
CA THR A 43 -26.45 -11.03 29.59
C THR A 43 -25.16 -11.73 29.20
N PHE A 44 -25.12 -12.31 27.99
CA PHE A 44 -23.93 -12.95 27.45
C PHE A 44 -22.76 -11.99 27.32
N ILE A 45 -22.94 -10.86 26.65
CA ILE A 45 -21.83 -9.87 26.41
C ILE A 45 -21.35 -9.26 27.73
N LYS A 46 -22.23 -9.02 28.70
CA LYS A 46 -21.82 -8.54 30.04
C LYS A 46 -20.86 -9.54 30.71
N LYS A 47 -21.21 -10.83 30.68
CA LYS A 47 -20.39 -11.86 31.30
C LYS A 47 -19.06 -12.03 30.54
N LEU A 48 -19.11 -12.01 29.23
CA LEU A 48 -17.94 -12.08 28.36
C LEU A 48 -16.99 -10.89 28.62
N SER A 49 -17.53 -9.67 28.69
CA SER A 49 -16.75 -8.46 28.99
C SER A 49 -16.13 -8.54 30.39
N SER A 50 -16.86 -9.07 31.38
CA SER A 50 -16.32 -9.28 32.72
C SER A 50 -15.17 -10.28 32.75
N LYS A 51 -15.27 -11.37 31.99
CA LYS A 51 -14.19 -12.35 31.85
C LYS A 51 -12.94 -11.67 31.28
N TYR A 52 -13.06 -10.99 30.13
CA TYR A 52 -11.92 -10.34 29.48
C TYR A 52 -11.34 -9.16 30.28
N PHE A 53 -12.13 -8.49 31.10
CA PHE A 53 -11.66 -7.50 32.06
C PHE A 53 -10.66 -8.12 33.07
N LEU A 54 -10.95 -9.32 33.55
CA LEU A 54 -10.06 -10.07 34.44
C LEU A 54 -8.84 -10.62 33.68
N ASP A 55 -9.05 -11.19 32.50
CA ASP A 55 -7.96 -11.74 31.67
C ASP A 55 -6.92 -10.67 31.32
N LYS A 56 -7.37 -9.43 31.04
CA LYS A 56 -6.49 -8.26 30.80
C LYS A 56 -5.93 -7.66 32.09
N ARG A 57 -6.20 -8.23 33.27
CA ARG A 57 -5.75 -7.77 34.57
C ARG A 57 -6.11 -6.31 34.88
N LEU A 58 -7.19 -5.79 34.32
CA LEU A 58 -7.63 -4.41 34.53
C LEU A 58 -8.15 -4.16 35.96
N ASN A 59 -8.59 -5.23 36.66
CA ASN A 59 -8.96 -5.22 38.06
C ASN A 59 -7.78 -4.89 38.99
N LEU A 60 -6.53 -5.00 38.53
CA LEU A 60 -5.33 -4.67 39.28
C LEU A 60 -4.89 -3.21 39.12
N LYS A 61 -5.50 -2.48 38.19
CA LYS A 61 -5.17 -1.06 37.98
C LYS A 61 -5.74 -0.18 39.11
N PRO A 62 -5.04 0.88 39.52
CA PRO A 62 -5.55 1.84 40.54
C PRO A 62 -6.90 2.43 40.19
N ASN A 63 -7.15 2.67 38.91
CA ASN A 63 -8.40 3.24 38.37
C ASN A 63 -9.36 2.16 37.82
N SER A 64 -9.34 0.94 38.36
CA SER A 64 -10.18 -0.18 37.89
C SER A 64 -11.67 0.16 37.91
N GLN A 65 -12.11 1.02 38.85
CA GLN A 65 -13.51 1.43 38.92
C GLN A 65 -13.95 2.26 37.71
N ASP A 66 -13.08 3.07 37.13
CA ASP A 66 -13.37 3.84 35.92
C ASP A 66 -13.67 2.91 34.74
N TYR A 67 -12.91 1.80 34.63
CA TYR A 67 -13.16 0.78 33.59
C TYR A 67 -14.51 0.10 33.79
N ILE A 68 -14.88 -0.24 35.03
CA ILE A 68 -16.15 -0.90 35.34
C ILE A 68 -17.31 0.03 34.99
N ASN A 69 -17.27 1.28 35.47
CA ASN A 69 -18.32 2.28 35.22
C ASN A 69 -18.49 2.51 33.72
N ARG A 70 -17.38 2.77 33.02
CA ARG A 70 -17.37 3.02 31.58
C ARG A 70 -17.90 1.83 30.79
N ALA A 71 -17.49 0.58 31.11
CA ALA A 71 -17.98 -0.62 30.43
C ALA A 71 -19.49 -0.79 30.63
N GLN A 72 -19.98 -0.52 31.85
CA GLN A 72 -21.41 -0.62 32.16
C GLN A 72 -22.23 0.42 31.40
N ASP A 73 -21.76 1.66 31.33
CA ASP A 73 -22.41 2.74 30.58
C ASP A 73 -22.47 2.42 29.07
N GLU A 74 -21.34 2.00 28.49
CA GLU A 74 -21.29 1.62 27.07
C GLU A 74 -22.22 0.44 26.76
N LEU A 75 -22.22 -0.61 27.58
CA LEU A 75 -23.10 -1.77 27.39
C LEU A 75 -24.58 -1.38 27.48
N ASN A 76 -24.96 -0.50 28.40
CA ASN A 76 -26.31 -0.01 28.52
C ASN A 76 -26.76 0.79 27.29
N ILE A 77 -25.88 1.68 26.78
CA ILE A 77 -26.15 2.45 25.56
C ILE A 77 -26.27 1.52 24.34
N LEU A 78 -25.34 0.58 24.18
CA LEU A 78 -25.37 -0.38 23.07
C LEU A 78 -26.65 -1.24 23.10
N ASN A 79 -27.12 -1.65 24.30
CA ASN A 79 -28.35 -2.41 24.45
C ASN A 79 -29.59 -1.54 24.13
N GLU A 80 -29.65 -0.31 24.64
CA GLU A 80 -30.75 0.63 24.37
C GLU A 80 -30.92 0.90 22.87
N LEU A 81 -29.80 0.93 22.15
CA LEU A 81 -29.75 1.18 20.70
C LEU A 81 -29.85 -0.09 19.85
N GLY A 82 -29.89 -1.29 20.45
CA GLY A 82 -29.99 -2.56 19.73
C GLY A 82 -28.70 -3.03 19.05
N PHE A 83 -27.51 -2.53 19.45
CA PHE A 83 -26.23 -2.84 18.82
C PHE A 83 -25.54 -4.10 19.35
N ILE A 84 -26.08 -4.79 20.37
CA ILE A 84 -25.42 -5.93 21.03
C ILE A 84 -25.04 -7.03 20.03
N ASP A 85 -25.96 -7.46 19.19
CA ASP A 85 -25.70 -8.51 18.19
C ASP A 85 -24.66 -8.09 17.17
N TYR A 86 -24.64 -6.82 16.78
CA TYR A 86 -23.63 -6.27 15.86
C TYR A 86 -22.22 -6.31 16.47
N ILE A 87 -22.08 -5.97 17.75
CA ILE A 87 -20.80 -6.04 18.47
C ILE A 87 -20.34 -7.49 18.60
N LEU A 88 -21.26 -8.39 18.92
CA LEU A 88 -20.97 -9.84 19.04
C LEU A 88 -20.59 -10.46 17.70
N LEU A 89 -21.16 -10.02 16.59
CA LEU A 89 -20.75 -10.46 15.24
C LEU A 89 -19.30 -10.05 14.91
N ASN A 90 -18.91 -8.82 15.24
CA ASN A 90 -17.52 -8.39 15.08
C ASN A 90 -16.57 -9.20 15.98
N TRP A 91 -16.98 -9.45 17.22
CA TRP A 91 -16.24 -10.32 18.13
C TRP A 91 -16.08 -11.74 17.59
N ASP A 92 -17.14 -12.37 17.09
CA ASP A 92 -17.12 -13.73 16.54
C ASP A 92 -16.12 -13.84 15.37
N ILE A 93 -16.17 -12.89 14.45
CA ILE A 93 -15.27 -12.85 13.29
C ILE A 93 -13.80 -12.73 13.75
N LEU A 94 -13.49 -11.79 14.65
CA LEU A 94 -12.10 -11.57 15.09
C LEU A 94 -11.59 -12.65 16.03
N ASN A 95 -12.48 -13.23 16.87
CA ASN A 95 -12.13 -14.38 17.67
C ASN A 95 -11.80 -15.59 16.80
N TRP A 96 -12.57 -15.82 15.73
CA TRP A 96 -12.23 -16.86 14.75
C TRP A 96 -10.87 -16.59 14.08
N CYS A 97 -10.56 -15.34 13.77
CA CYS A 97 -9.23 -14.99 13.26
C CYS A 97 -8.12 -15.38 14.25
N HIS A 98 -8.29 -15.07 15.54
CA HIS A 98 -7.32 -15.43 16.58
C HIS A 98 -7.16 -16.94 16.72
N ASP A 99 -8.28 -17.71 16.74
CA ASP A 99 -8.26 -19.17 16.83
C ASP A 99 -7.55 -19.83 15.63
N ASN A 100 -7.52 -19.15 14.47
CA ASN A 100 -6.86 -19.61 13.24
C ASN A 100 -5.52 -18.91 12.93
N ASN A 101 -4.90 -18.25 13.91
CA ASN A 101 -3.64 -17.54 13.76
C ASN A 101 -3.64 -16.52 12.60
N ILE A 102 -4.76 -15.84 12.38
CA ILE A 102 -4.86 -14.75 11.42
C ILE A 102 -4.64 -13.43 12.16
N PRO A 103 -3.56 -12.68 11.85
CA PRO A 103 -3.28 -11.43 12.54
C PRO A 103 -4.37 -10.39 12.28
N THR A 104 -4.74 -9.70 13.35
CA THR A 104 -5.70 -8.59 13.33
C THR A 104 -5.02 -7.29 13.73
N GLY A 105 -5.45 -6.17 13.15
CA GLY A 105 -4.96 -4.85 13.49
C GLY A 105 -5.41 -4.37 14.87
N PRO A 106 -4.84 -3.27 15.37
CA PRO A 106 -5.19 -2.70 16.67
C PRO A 106 -6.56 -1.99 16.67
N GLY A 107 -7.26 -2.01 15.54
CA GLY A 107 -8.52 -1.30 15.32
C GLY A 107 -8.32 -0.07 14.44
N ARG A 108 -9.42 0.58 14.08
CA ARG A 108 -9.40 1.70 13.14
C ARG A 108 -10.58 2.64 13.39
N GLY A 109 -10.47 3.88 12.91
CA GLY A 109 -11.58 4.83 12.95
C GLY A 109 -12.00 5.20 14.37
N SER A 110 -13.29 5.28 14.59
CA SER A 110 -13.88 5.63 15.89
C SER A 110 -14.08 4.44 16.83
N ALA A 111 -14.04 3.21 16.31
CA ALA A 111 -14.27 1.98 17.10
C ALA A 111 -13.27 1.83 18.26
N ALA A 112 -12.03 2.31 18.10
CA ALA A 112 -11.03 2.31 19.17
C ALA A 112 -11.37 3.23 20.36
N GLY A 113 -12.44 4.04 20.27
CA GLY A 113 -12.99 4.80 21.41
C GLY A 113 -13.89 3.98 22.34
N SER A 114 -14.24 2.73 22.00
CA SER A 114 -15.09 1.86 22.81
C SER A 114 -14.26 0.94 23.72
N LEU A 115 -14.55 0.99 25.01
CA LEU A 115 -13.97 0.07 26.00
C LEU A 115 -14.51 -1.35 25.83
N VAL A 116 -15.79 -1.51 25.47
CA VAL A 116 -16.38 -2.83 25.22
C VAL A 116 -15.66 -3.53 24.07
N LEU A 117 -15.38 -2.83 22.95
CA LEU A 117 -14.62 -3.40 21.83
C LEU A 117 -13.18 -3.74 22.21
N TYR A 118 -12.54 -2.93 23.06
CA TYR A 118 -11.21 -3.23 23.61
C TYR A 118 -11.24 -4.48 24.51
N LEU A 119 -12.21 -4.60 25.40
CA LEU A 119 -12.37 -5.79 26.26
C LEU A 119 -12.52 -7.05 25.40
N LEU A 120 -13.38 -7.01 24.41
CA LEU A 120 -13.66 -8.13 23.51
C LEU A 120 -12.51 -8.46 22.53
N GLY A 121 -11.44 -7.68 22.51
CA GLY A 121 -10.32 -7.88 21.58
C GLY A 121 -10.62 -7.47 20.14
N VAL A 122 -11.73 -6.77 19.89
CA VAL A 122 -12.06 -6.19 18.58
C VAL A 122 -11.13 -5.02 18.25
N THR A 123 -10.73 -4.26 19.29
CA THR A 123 -9.64 -3.28 19.19
C THR A 123 -8.56 -3.58 20.22
N LYS A 124 -7.33 -3.08 20.01
CA LYS A 124 -6.18 -3.26 20.91
C LYS A 124 -5.78 -1.95 21.59
N VAL A 125 -6.55 -0.90 21.43
CA VAL A 125 -6.33 0.42 22.03
C VAL A 125 -7.13 0.54 23.31
N ASP A 126 -6.45 0.83 24.43
CA ASP A 126 -7.10 1.13 25.70
C ASP A 126 -7.68 2.56 25.67
N PRO A 127 -9.00 2.76 25.54
CA PRO A 127 -9.57 4.09 25.36
C PRO A 127 -9.48 4.96 26.60
N ILE A 128 -9.38 4.37 27.80
CA ILE A 128 -9.24 5.11 29.06
C ILE A 128 -7.81 5.64 29.16
N LYS A 129 -6.80 4.81 28.89
CA LYS A 129 -5.39 5.21 28.90
C LYS A 129 -5.14 6.43 28.00
N TYR A 130 -5.75 6.48 26.81
CA TYR A 130 -5.51 7.54 25.82
C TYR A 130 -6.60 8.62 25.78
N GLY A 131 -7.54 8.59 26.73
CA GLY A 131 -8.60 9.61 26.86
C GLY A 131 -9.53 9.71 25.66
N LEU A 132 -9.92 8.56 25.08
CA LEU A 132 -10.79 8.46 23.91
C LEU A 132 -12.27 8.39 24.34
N PHE A 133 -13.17 8.88 23.48
CA PHE A 133 -14.59 8.97 23.78
C PHE A 133 -15.42 7.93 23.04
N PHE A 134 -16.34 7.26 23.79
CA PHE A 134 -17.31 6.33 23.22
C PHE A 134 -18.31 7.03 22.30
N GLU A 135 -18.73 8.25 22.63
CA GLU A 135 -19.67 9.06 21.87
C GLU A 135 -19.18 9.36 20.45
N ARG A 136 -17.85 9.28 20.25
CA ARG A 136 -17.23 9.36 18.92
C ARG A 136 -17.55 8.13 18.07
N PHE A 137 -17.71 6.97 18.69
CA PHE A 137 -18.10 5.70 18.05
C PHE A 137 -19.62 5.60 17.96
N VAL A 138 -20.32 5.63 19.09
CA VAL A 138 -21.78 5.57 19.18
C VAL A 138 -22.30 6.68 20.07
N SER A 139 -23.24 7.49 19.55
CA SER A 139 -23.91 8.56 20.28
C SER A 139 -25.42 8.33 20.25
N LYS A 140 -26.10 8.51 21.39
CA LYS A 140 -27.55 8.38 21.52
C LYS A 140 -28.30 9.33 20.58
N SER A 141 -27.81 10.53 20.43
CA SER A 141 -28.40 11.53 19.55
C SER A 141 -28.27 11.19 18.06
N ARG A 142 -27.38 10.27 17.71
CA ARG A 142 -27.09 9.84 16.35
C ARG A 142 -27.92 8.63 15.92
N ALA A 143 -28.18 7.71 16.83
CA ALA A 143 -28.89 6.46 16.54
C ALA A 143 -30.40 6.70 16.51
N ARG A 144 -30.95 6.95 15.33
CA ARG A 144 -32.39 7.01 15.11
C ARG A 144 -32.93 5.61 14.98
N LYS A 145 -33.94 5.28 15.80
CA LYS A 145 -34.65 4.00 15.73
C LYS A 145 -36.13 4.21 15.43
N VAL A 146 -36.68 3.31 14.66
CA VAL A 146 -38.11 3.20 14.40
C VAL A 146 -38.55 1.84 14.89
N GLU A 147 -39.53 1.81 15.77
CA GLU A 147 -40.15 0.56 16.21
C GLU A 147 -41.40 0.28 15.39
N LYS A 148 -41.47 -0.87 14.71
CA LYS A 148 -42.61 -1.32 13.92
C LYS A 148 -42.86 -2.79 14.21
N GLY A 149 -44.04 -3.09 14.74
CA GLY A 149 -44.44 -4.47 15.08
C GLY A 149 -43.57 -5.15 16.15
N GLY A 150 -43.05 -4.38 17.14
CA GLY A 150 -42.12 -4.88 18.15
C GLY A 150 -40.68 -5.11 17.66
N ILE A 151 -40.34 -4.69 16.43
CA ILE A 151 -39.00 -4.79 15.83
C ILE A 151 -38.38 -3.40 15.74
N ILE A 152 -37.14 -3.29 16.17
CA ILE A 152 -36.33 -2.05 16.10
C ILE A 152 -35.58 -2.01 14.77
N TYR A 153 -35.87 -1.00 13.98
CA TYR A 153 -35.14 -0.64 12.76
C TYR A 153 -34.25 0.58 13.00
N LEU A 154 -33.08 0.61 12.38
CA LEU A 154 -32.13 1.69 12.49
C LEU A 154 -32.00 2.45 11.16
N ASP A 155 -31.62 3.72 11.24
CA ASP A 155 -31.23 4.51 10.07
C ASP A 155 -29.85 4.06 9.60
N GLY A 156 -29.79 3.43 8.43
CA GLY A 156 -28.56 2.85 7.89
C GLY A 156 -27.43 3.86 7.69
N SER A 157 -27.78 5.12 7.41
CA SER A 157 -26.80 6.22 7.23
C SER A 157 -26.11 6.65 8.54
N LEU A 158 -26.61 6.19 9.69
CA LEU A 158 -26.18 6.57 11.02
C LEU A 158 -25.56 5.40 11.82
N LEU A 159 -25.42 4.23 11.21
CA LEU A 159 -24.82 3.08 11.87
C LEU A 159 -23.37 3.35 12.27
N ALA A 160 -22.95 2.78 13.40
CA ALA A 160 -21.55 2.76 13.79
C ALA A 160 -20.77 1.79 12.91
N ASP A 161 -19.63 2.22 12.42
CA ASP A 161 -18.77 1.43 11.53
C ASP A 161 -17.61 0.82 12.34
N VAL A 162 -17.46 -0.51 12.25
CA VAL A 162 -16.34 -1.24 12.83
C VAL A 162 -15.52 -1.80 11.68
N ASP A 163 -14.40 -1.14 11.40
CA ASP A 163 -13.44 -1.55 10.39
C ASP A 163 -12.53 -2.64 10.97
N ASN A 164 -12.53 -3.82 10.38
CA ASN A 164 -11.69 -4.94 10.81
C ASN A 164 -10.47 -5.06 9.89
N ASP A 165 -9.30 -4.64 10.38
CA ASP A 165 -8.03 -4.81 9.69
C ASP A 165 -7.49 -6.23 9.95
N ILE A 166 -7.21 -6.98 8.88
CA ILE A 166 -6.67 -8.34 8.92
C ILE A 166 -5.51 -8.50 7.93
N ALA A 167 -4.74 -9.56 8.05
CA ALA A 167 -3.68 -9.86 7.09
C ALA A 167 -4.24 -10.00 5.67
N PHE A 168 -3.63 -9.31 4.72
CA PHE A 168 -4.12 -9.19 3.34
C PHE A 168 -4.25 -10.54 2.63
N ASP A 169 -3.27 -11.40 2.78
CA ASP A 169 -3.20 -12.74 2.16
C ASP A 169 -4.21 -13.74 2.75
N ARG A 170 -4.63 -13.55 4.02
CA ARG A 170 -5.57 -14.42 4.73
C ARG A 170 -7.02 -13.93 4.68
N ARG A 171 -7.27 -12.79 4.06
CA ARG A 171 -8.59 -12.14 4.02
C ARG A 171 -9.68 -12.99 3.40
N GLN A 172 -9.36 -13.77 2.37
CA GLN A 172 -10.35 -14.62 1.69
C GLN A 172 -10.87 -15.72 2.63
N GLU A 173 -10.04 -16.25 3.51
CA GLU A 173 -10.42 -17.25 4.50
C GLU A 173 -11.48 -16.70 5.47
N VAL A 174 -11.31 -15.44 5.90
CA VAL A 174 -12.29 -14.76 6.78
C VAL A 174 -13.62 -14.53 6.06
N ILE A 175 -13.58 -14.15 4.79
CA ILE A 175 -14.78 -14.00 3.96
C ILE A 175 -15.53 -15.33 3.83
N GLU A 176 -14.81 -16.43 3.59
CA GLU A 176 -15.42 -17.77 3.51
C GLU A 176 -16.00 -18.22 4.87
N TYR A 177 -15.30 -17.93 5.98
CA TYR A 177 -15.86 -18.14 7.32
C TYR A 177 -17.21 -17.43 7.50
N ILE A 178 -17.28 -16.13 7.17
CA ILE A 178 -18.51 -15.34 7.30
C ILE A 178 -19.64 -15.93 6.44
N LYS A 179 -19.35 -16.33 5.20
CA LYS A 179 -20.34 -16.96 4.30
C LYS A 179 -20.87 -18.27 4.86
N ASN A 180 -19.98 -19.12 5.37
CA ASN A 180 -20.36 -20.41 5.94
C ASN A 180 -21.12 -20.24 7.25
N ARG A 181 -20.79 -19.22 8.03
CA ARG A 181 -21.43 -18.90 9.31
C ARG A 181 -22.85 -18.35 9.13
N HIS A 182 -23.09 -17.62 8.04
CA HIS A 182 -24.36 -16.97 7.75
C HIS A 182 -24.85 -17.33 6.32
N PRO A 183 -25.20 -18.61 6.07
CA PRO A 183 -25.61 -19.05 4.73
C PRO A 183 -26.89 -18.33 4.28
N GLU A 184 -27.01 -18.05 2.98
CA GLU A 184 -28.08 -17.28 2.34
C GLU A 184 -28.30 -15.84 2.86
N ARG A 185 -27.54 -15.40 3.87
CA ARG A 185 -27.66 -14.08 4.53
C ARG A 185 -26.50 -13.14 4.21
N THR A 186 -25.53 -13.60 3.40
CA THR A 186 -24.33 -12.84 3.07
C THR A 186 -24.11 -12.74 1.56
N CYS A 187 -23.63 -11.58 1.10
CA CYS A 187 -23.06 -11.41 -0.23
C CYS A 187 -21.95 -10.35 -0.22
N ARG A 188 -21.13 -10.35 -1.28
CA ARG A 188 -20.24 -9.23 -1.55
C ARG A 188 -21.05 -8.05 -2.10
N ILE A 189 -20.51 -6.87 -1.99
CA ILE A 189 -21.20 -5.64 -2.42
C ILE A 189 -20.76 -5.27 -3.84
N LEU A 190 -21.72 -4.85 -4.67
CA LEU A 190 -21.47 -4.32 -6.01
C LEU A 190 -20.63 -3.05 -5.93
N ASN A 191 -19.64 -2.94 -6.78
CA ASN A 191 -18.91 -1.71 -7.04
C ASN A 191 -19.15 -1.22 -8.46
N LEU A 192 -19.54 0.04 -8.62
CA LEU A 192 -19.73 0.70 -9.90
C LEU A 192 -18.45 1.44 -10.27
N VAL A 193 -17.72 0.93 -11.26
CA VAL A 193 -16.50 1.58 -11.76
C VAL A 193 -16.90 2.64 -12.77
N THR A 194 -16.68 3.91 -12.42
CA THR A 194 -16.98 5.05 -13.27
C THR A 194 -15.79 5.47 -14.11
N LEU A 195 -16.07 6.10 -15.25
CA LEU A 195 -15.08 6.71 -16.11
C LEU A 195 -14.56 7.99 -15.42
N SER A 196 -13.35 7.94 -14.90
CA SER A 196 -12.66 9.10 -14.35
C SER A 196 -12.12 10.00 -15.48
N SER A 197 -11.81 11.25 -15.16
CA SER A 197 -11.23 12.24 -16.08
C SER A 197 -10.04 11.70 -16.86
N LYS A 198 -9.08 11.07 -16.17
CA LYS A 198 -7.88 10.47 -16.78
C LYS A 198 -8.23 9.31 -17.73
N ILE A 199 -9.18 8.46 -17.35
CA ILE A 199 -9.63 7.34 -18.19
C ILE A 199 -10.35 7.87 -19.42
N CYS A 200 -11.27 8.85 -19.27
CA CYS A 200 -12.00 9.44 -20.38
C CYS A 200 -11.04 10.00 -21.44
N ILE A 201 -10.09 10.82 -21.03
CA ILE A 201 -9.14 11.43 -21.97
C ILE A 201 -8.30 10.36 -22.67
N LYS A 202 -7.82 9.34 -21.95
CA LYS A 202 -7.02 8.27 -22.57
C LYS A 202 -7.80 7.47 -23.60
N GLU A 203 -8.99 7.02 -23.26
CA GLU A 203 -9.78 6.19 -24.16
C GLU A 203 -10.28 6.98 -25.36
N THR A 204 -10.77 8.21 -25.16
CA THR A 204 -11.23 9.05 -26.27
C THR A 204 -10.08 9.49 -27.16
N GLY A 205 -8.92 9.86 -26.63
CA GLY A 205 -7.76 10.24 -27.44
C GLY A 205 -7.27 9.11 -28.34
N LYS A 206 -7.28 7.88 -27.83
CA LYS A 206 -6.91 6.71 -28.64
C LYS A 206 -7.94 6.41 -29.74
N ILE A 207 -9.23 6.49 -29.41
CA ILE A 207 -10.31 6.07 -30.33
C ILE A 207 -10.65 7.17 -31.33
N VAL A 208 -10.79 8.42 -30.86
CA VAL A 208 -11.24 9.55 -31.70
C VAL A 208 -10.09 10.17 -32.46
N SER A 209 -8.93 10.35 -31.81
CA SER A 209 -7.81 11.08 -32.41
C SER A 209 -6.66 10.17 -32.84
N GLY A 210 -6.73 8.85 -32.60
CA GLY A 210 -5.71 7.87 -33.02
C GLY A 210 -4.36 7.99 -32.30
N TYR A 211 -4.31 8.68 -31.15
CA TYR A 211 -3.09 8.82 -30.37
C TYR A 211 -2.62 7.48 -29.77
N SER A 212 -1.30 7.36 -29.56
CA SER A 212 -0.73 6.20 -28.89
C SER A 212 -1.08 6.16 -27.40
N GLU A 213 -0.94 4.99 -26.77
CA GLU A 213 -1.09 4.85 -25.33
C GLU A 213 -0.10 5.74 -24.56
N GLN A 214 1.12 5.90 -25.08
CA GLN A 214 2.16 6.72 -24.48
C GLN A 214 1.79 8.21 -24.51
N ASP A 215 1.37 8.73 -25.67
CA ASP A 215 0.95 10.13 -25.80
C ASP A 215 -0.21 10.44 -24.84
N MET A 216 -1.16 9.52 -24.74
CA MET A 216 -2.32 9.73 -23.88
C MET A 216 -2.02 9.56 -22.37
N ASN A 217 -0.97 8.83 -22.02
CA ASN A 217 -0.45 8.82 -20.65
C ASN A 217 0.09 10.20 -20.27
N GLU A 218 0.92 10.81 -21.13
CA GLU A 218 1.47 12.15 -20.93
C GLU A 218 0.35 13.19 -20.79
N VAL A 219 -0.65 13.17 -21.68
CA VAL A 219 -1.81 14.08 -21.60
C VAL A 219 -2.60 13.89 -20.31
N SER A 220 -2.84 12.65 -19.90
CA SER A 220 -3.58 12.36 -18.66
C SER A 220 -2.86 12.85 -17.40
N ASP A 221 -1.53 12.95 -17.44
CA ASP A 221 -0.74 13.43 -16.31
C ASP A 221 -0.73 14.97 -16.21
N LEU A 222 -1.18 15.68 -17.26
CA LEU A 222 -1.47 17.11 -17.19
C LEU A 222 -2.71 17.44 -16.35
N ILE A 223 -3.60 16.45 -16.10
CA ILE A 223 -4.80 16.65 -15.28
C ILE A 223 -4.41 16.75 -13.81
N PRO A 224 -4.66 17.90 -13.15
CA PRO A 224 -4.32 18.10 -11.76
C PRO A 224 -5.04 17.12 -10.83
N SER A 225 -4.39 16.80 -9.74
CA SER A 225 -5.02 16.09 -8.62
C SER A 225 -4.80 16.89 -7.33
N GLN A 226 -5.84 16.97 -6.51
CA GLN A 226 -5.77 17.65 -5.22
C GLN A 226 -6.24 16.70 -4.11
N TYR A 227 -5.40 16.52 -3.09
CA TYR A 227 -5.67 15.59 -1.96
C TYR A 227 -6.02 14.16 -2.41
N GLY A 228 -5.33 13.66 -3.45
CA GLY A 228 -5.56 12.31 -4.00
C GLY A 228 -6.79 12.17 -4.89
N LYS A 229 -7.57 13.23 -5.10
CA LYS A 229 -8.70 13.25 -6.04
C LYS A 229 -8.30 13.93 -7.35
N VAL A 230 -8.49 13.22 -8.44
CA VAL A 230 -8.32 13.77 -9.79
C VAL A 230 -9.40 14.82 -10.03
N ARG A 231 -9.02 15.98 -10.59
CA ARG A 231 -9.96 17.05 -10.95
C ARG A 231 -10.87 16.59 -12.09
N LYS A 232 -12.08 17.11 -12.12
CA LYS A 232 -12.95 16.98 -13.30
C LYS A 232 -12.32 17.66 -14.50
N LEU A 233 -12.67 17.23 -15.70
CA LEU A 233 -12.05 17.72 -16.93
C LEU A 233 -12.24 19.23 -17.13
N GLU A 234 -13.39 19.78 -16.75
CA GLU A 234 -13.63 21.23 -16.80
C GLU A 234 -12.73 22.00 -15.82
N ASP A 235 -12.74 21.60 -14.55
CA ASP A 235 -11.90 22.21 -13.52
C ASP A 235 -10.41 22.08 -13.88
N ALA A 236 -10.00 20.95 -14.46
CA ALA A 236 -8.62 20.72 -14.89
C ALA A 236 -8.20 21.68 -16.02
N ALA A 237 -9.10 21.98 -16.95
CA ALA A 237 -8.85 22.95 -18.03
C ALA A 237 -8.77 24.39 -17.51
N GLU A 238 -9.43 24.72 -16.41
CA GLU A 238 -9.30 26.02 -15.75
C GLU A 238 -8.01 26.14 -14.92
N GLU A 239 -7.59 25.05 -14.27
CA GLU A 239 -6.44 25.05 -13.35
C GLU A 239 -5.09 24.86 -14.07
N SER A 240 -5.05 24.18 -15.24
CA SER A 240 -3.83 23.84 -15.98
C SER A 240 -3.82 24.47 -17.37
N GLU A 241 -3.02 25.52 -17.58
CA GLU A 241 -2.86 26.17 -18.88
C GLU A 241 -2.41 25.19 -19.99
N VAL A 242 -1.54 24.22 -19.66
CA VAL A 242 -1.05 23.23 -20.64
C VAL A 242 -2.17 22.27 -21.03
N PHE A 243 -2.95 21.79 -20.07
CA PHE A 243 -4.10 20.93 -20.37
C PHE A 243 -5.20 21.69 -21.12
N LYS A 244 -5.40 22.98 -20.80
CA LYS A 244 -6.32 23.86 -21.54
C LYS A 244 -5.93 23.98 -23.02
N ALA A 245 -4.66 24.28 -23.28
CA ALA A 245 -4.15 24.38 -24.66
C ALA A 245 -4.34 23.07 -25.42
N TRP A 246 -4.07 21.92 -24.77
CA TRP A 246 -4.31 20.62 -25.37
C TRP A 246 -5.81 20.39 -25.66
N SER A 247 -6.69 20.75 -24.72
CA SER A 247 -8.15 20.59 -24.85
C SER A 247 -8.73 21.47 -25.99
N GLU A 248 -8.17 22.65 -26.17
CA GLU A 248 -8.55 23.58 -27.26
C GLU A 248 -8.11 23.06 -28.64
N ALA A 249 -6.91 22.45 -28.70
CA ALA A 249 -6.40 21.81 -29.92
C ALA A 249 -7.17 20.53 -30.26
N ASN A 250 -7.73 19.84 -29.27
CA ASN A 250 -8.42 18.55 -29.40
C ASN A 250 -9.92 18.65 -28.98
N LYS A 251 -10.62 19.66 -29.44
CA LYS A 251 -12.01 20.00 -29.01
C LYS A 251 -12.97 18.83 -29.07
N GLU A 252 -12.94 18.04 -30.15
CA GLU A 252 -13.85 16.90 -30.33
C GLU A 252 -13.59 15.84 -29.21
N CYS A 253 -12.35 15.43 -29.06
CA CYS A 253 -11.93 14.49 -28.04
C CYS A 253 -12.32 14.98 -26.63
N PHE A 254 -12.03 16.23 -26.30
CA PHE A 254 -12.35 16.83 -25.01
C PHE A 254 -13.87 16.90 -24.75
N THR A 255 -14.67 17.27 -25.79
CA THR A 255 -16.12 17.33 -25.66
C THR A 255 -16.75 15.98 -25.43
N ILE A 256 -16.26 14.93 -26.12
CA ILE A 256 -16.73 13.56 -25.91
C ILE A 256 -16.32 13.07 -24.52
N SER A 257 -15.06 13.32 -24.10
CA SER A 257 -14.56 12.95 -22.77
C SER A 257 -15.41 13.52 -21.64
N ARG A 258 -15.81 14.81 -21.74
CA ARG A 258 -16.70 15.46 -20.76
C ARG A 258 -18.07 14.81 -20.68
N LYS A 259 -18.64 14.36 -21.79
CA LYS A 259 -19.93 13.65 -21.80
C LYS A 259 -19.84 12.25 -21.22
N LEU A 260 -18.68 11.63 -21.28
CA LEU A 260 -18.44 10.29 -20.74
C LEU A 260 -18.02 10.30 -19.27
N GLU A 261 -17.49 11.42 -18.80
CA GLU A 261 -16.98 11.54 -17.41
C GLU A 261 -18.09 11.25 -16.40
N GLY A 262 -17.79 10.34 -15.47
CA GLY A 262 -18.72 9.92 -14.42
C GLY A 262 -19.71 8.83 -14.83
N LEU A 263 -19.81 8.47 -16.11
CA LEU A 263 -20.63 7.34 -16.53
C LEU A 263 -20.03 6.01 -16.03
N ILE A 264 -20.90 5.02 -15.82
CA ILE A 264 -20.48 3.68 -15.39
C ILE A 264 -19.82 2.98 -16.57
N LYS A 265 -18.54 2.57 -16.38
CA LYS A 265 -17.78 1.79 -17.36
C LYS A 265 -18.08 0.30 -17.24
N ASN A 266 -18.01 -0.22 -16.03
CA ASN A 266 -18.25 -1.62 -15.71
C ASN A 266 -18.61 -1.79 -14.22
N THR A 267 -19.05 -2.99 -13.90
CA THR A 267 -19.31 -3.41 -12.52
C THR A 267 -18.15 -4.27 -12.01
N GLY A 268 -17.90 -4.19 -10.73
CA GLY A 268 -16.91 -5.00 -10.02
C GLY A 268 -17.44 -5.41 -8.65
N VAL A 269 -16.56 -6.02 -7.85
CA VAL A 269 -16.83 -6.38 -6.47
C VAL A 269 -16.16 -5.36 -5.56
N HIS A 270 -16.87 -4.87 -4.54
CA HIS A 270 -16.32 -3.95 -3.54
C HIS A 270 -15.10 -4.59 -2.85
N ALA A 271 -14.04 -3.82 -2.68
CA ALA A 271 -12.78 -4.36 -2.21
C ALA A 271 -12.86 -4.97 -0.80
N SER A 272 -13.57 -4.36 0.16
CA SER A 272 -13.61 -4.77 1.57
C SER A 272 -14.98 -5.23 2.06
N GLY A 273 -16.06 -4.63 1.54
CA GLY A 273 -17.39 -4.78 2.07
C GLY A 273 -18.01 -6.17 1.83
N ILE A 274 -18.62 -6.70 2.89
CA ILE A 274 -19.53 -7.84 2.85
C ILE A 274 -20.84 -7.43 3.55
N ALA A 275 -21.96 -7.70 2.91
CA ALA A 275 -23.27 -7.46 3.50
C ALA A 275 -23.68 -8.69 4.32
N ILE A 276 -24.17 -8.47 5.55
CA ILE A 276 -24.74 -9.51 6.41
C ILE A 276 -26.14 -9.05 6.83
N SER A 277 -27.17 -9.84 6.51
CA SER A 277 -28.56 -9.50 6.83
C SER A 277 -29.12 -10.39 7.92
N ARG A 278 -30.20 -9.93 8.57
CA ARG A 278 -30.96 -10.75 9.53
C ARG A 278 -31.83 -11.77 8.81
N GLN A 279 -32.40 -11.40 7.66
CA GLN A 279 -33.24 -12.24 6.83
C GLN A 279 -32.43 -12.85 5.68
N LYS A 280 -33.05 -13.73 4.91
CA LYS A 280 -32.50 -14.19 3.64
C LYS A 280 -32.30 -13.00 2.70
N LEU A 281 -31.13 -12.92 2.09
CA LEU A 281 -30.73 -11.73 1.36
C LEU A 281 -31.59 -11.46 0.12
N THR A 282 -32.07 -12.53 -0.52
CA THR A 282 -32.99 -12.44 -1.68
C THR A 282 -34.35 -11.82 -1.34
N ASP A 283 -34.71 -11.75 -0.05
CA ASP A 283 -35.97 -11.14 0.39
C ASP A 283 -35.85 -9.60 0.50
N ILE A 284 -34.63 -9.07 0.54
CA ILE A 284 -34.36 -7.65 0.75
C ILE A 284 -33.63 -6.98 -0.42
N CYS A 285 -32.86 -7.72 -1.22
CA CYS A 285 -32.22 -7.15 -2.41
C CYS A 285 -32.01 -8.22 -3.50
N PRO A 286 -32.03 -7.81 -4.78
CA PRO A 286 -31.60 -8.68 -5.88
C PRO A 286 -30.12 -9.01 -5.73
N ILE A 287 -29.75 -10.25 -6.04
CA ILE A 287 -28.37 -10.74 -6.05
C ILE A 287 -28.03 -11.32 -7.42
N GLN A 288 -26.74 -11.26 -7.77
CA GLN A 288 -26.22 -11.84 -9.01
C GLN A 288 -24.94 -12.62 -8.74
N LYS A 289 -24.56 -13.49 -9.68
CA LYS A 289 -23.28 -14.21 -9.63
C LYS A 289 -22.24 -13.54 -10.51
N THR A 290 -21.03 -13.44 -10.02
CA THR A 290 -19.86 -13.08 -10.85
C THR A 290 -19.51 -14.25 -11.79
N LYS A 291 -18.58 -14.02 -12.72
CA LYS A 291 -18.04 -15.08 -13.59
C LYS A 291 -17.44 -16.25 -12.81
N ASP A 292 -16.86 -15.95 -11.64
CA ASP A 292 -16.23 -16.92 -10.74
C ASP A 292 -17.25 -17.59 -9.77
N GLY A 293 -18.55 -17.27 -9.93
CA GLY A 293 -19.64 -17.86 -9.14
C GLY A 293 -19.90 -17.19 -7.78
N GLU A 294 -19.18 -16.11 -7.46
CA GLU A 294 -19.39 -15.37 -6.20
C GLU A 294 -20.69 -14.57 -6.22
N LEU A 295 -21.43 -14.60 -5.11
CA LEU A 295 -22.67 -13.83 -4.95
C LEU A 295 -22.37 -12.37 -4.62
N ILE A 296 -22.94 -11.45 -5.41
CA ILE A 296 -22.86 -10.01 -5.17
C ILE A 296 -24.24 -9.37 -5.18
N SER A 297 -24.44 -8.31 -4.39
CA SER A 297 -25.65 -7.50 -4.44
C SER A 297 -25.80 -6.82 -5.81
N CYS A 298 -27.02 -6.57 -6.27
CA CYS A 298 -27.29 -5.73 -7.44
C CYS A 298 -27.31 -4.23 -7.09
N TYR A 299 -27.24 -3.90 -5.83
CA TYR A 299 -27.12 -2.53 -5.32
C TYR A 299 -25.68 -2.24 -4.91
N ASP A 300 -25.20 -1.03 -5.17
CA ASP A 300 -23.91 -0.55 -4.73
C ASP A 300 -23.92 -0.23 -3.20
N MET A 301 -22.77 0.19 -2.70
CA MET A 301 -22.57 0.49 -1.27
C MET A 301 -23.58 1.50 -0.71
N ASN A 302 -24.00 2.50 -1.50
CA ASN A 302 -24.88 3.55 -1.02
C ASN A 302 -26.29 3.03 -0.75
N TRP A 303 -26.79 2.17 -1.64
CA TRP A 303 -28.13 1.63 -1.55
C TRP A 303 -28.23 0.40 -0.63
N ILE A 304 -27.20 -0.48 -0.65
CA ILE A 304 -27.21 -1.66 0.23
C ILE A 304 -27.14 -1.28 1.71
N ALA A 305 -26.50 -0.17 2.05
CA ALA A 305 -26.42 0.36 3.41
C ALA A 305 -27.77 0.81 3.98
N GLU A 306 -28.75 1.11 3.12
CA GLU A 306 -30.11 1.43 3.53
C GLU A 306 -30.97 0.18 3.84
N LEU A 307 -30.48 -1.00 3.46
CA LEU A 307 -31.21 -2.27 3.56
C LEU A 307 -30.62 -3.21 4.60
N THR A 308 -29.30 -3.22 4.74
CA THR A 308 -28.59 -4.14 5.64
C THR A 308 -27.25 -3.58 6.10
N VAL A 309 -26.59 -4.29 7.00
CA VAL A 309 -25.30 -3.88 7.55
C VAL A 309 -24.16 -4.31 6.64
N LYS A 310 -23.27 -3.36 6.38
CA LYS A 310 -21.98 -3.61 5.76
C LYS A 310 -20.93 -3.90 6.83
N PHE A 311 -20.20 -4.99 6.67
CA PHE A 311 -18.99 -5.28 7.45
C PHE A 311 -17.77 -5.05 6.56
N ASP A 312 -16.81 -4.25 7.02
CA ASP A 312 -15.57 -4.02 6.31
C ASP A 312 -14.47 -4.95 6.83
N ILE A 313 -14.07 -5.88 5.97
CA ILE A 313 -12.94 -6.78 6.18
C ILE A 313 -11.78 -6.25 5.34
N LEU A 314 -10.92 -5.46 5.96
CA LEU A 314 -9.84 -4.74 5.30
C LEU A 314 -8.55 -5.55 5.32
N GLY A 315 -8.05 -5.91 4.14
CA GLY A 315 -6.75 -6.57 4.01
C GLY A 315 -5.60 -5.56 4.13
N LEU A 316 -4.84 -5.63 5.22
CA LEU A 316 -3.69 -4.77 5.46
C LEU A 316 -2.38 -5.53 5.18
N LYS A 317 -1.64 -5.11 4.14
CA LYS A 317 -0.37 -5.75 3.73
C LYS A 317 0.68 -5.73 4.84
N THR A 318 0.73 -4.67 5.64
CA THR A 318 1.64 -4.58 6.78
C THR A 318 1.40 -5.69 7.80
N LEU A 319 0.14 -6.11 8.02
CA LEU A 319 -0.16 -7.25 8.90
C LEU A 319 0.35 -8.57 8.31
N THR A 320 0.32 -8.74 6.99
CA THR A 320 0.92 -9.90 6.32
C THR A 320 2.44 -9.92 6.49
N VAL A 321 3.10 -8.76 6.33
CA VAL A 321 4.55 -8.64 6.58
C VAL A 321 4.90 -8.94 8.04
N LEU A 322 4.16 -8.37 8.98
CA LEU A 322 4.36 -8.63 10.41
C LEU A 322 4.13 -10.11 10.75
N HIS A 323 3.10 -10.73 10.17
CA HIS A 323 2.82 -12.16 10.37
C HIS A 323 3.96 -13.05 9.87
N ASP A 324 4.46 -12.81 8.66
CA ASP A 324 5.60 -13.57 8.11
C ASP A 324 6.84 -13.40 9.01
N ALA A 325 7.14 -12.18 9.45
CA ALA A 325 8.25 -11.92 10.36
C ALA A 325 8.06 -12.60 11.74
N CYS A 326 6.85 -12.57 12.29
CA CYS A 326 6.51 -13.26 13.54
C CYS A 326 6.66 -14.78 13.44
N ASN A 327 6.21 -15.37 12.33
CA ASN A 327 6.36 -16.81 12.08
C ASN A 327 7.83 -17.24 12.02
N GLN A 328 8.72 -16.36 11.52
CA GLN A 328 10.16 -16.65 11.47
C GLN A 328 10.86 -16.49 12.83
N THR A 329 10.30 -15.68 13.74
CA THR A 329 10.95 -15.30 15.01
C THR A 329 10.29 -15.89 16.24
N GLY A 330 9.05 -16.37 16.13
CA GLY A 330 8.25 -16.80 17.28
C GLY A 330 7.67 -15.64 18.11
N VAL A 331 7.83 -14.38 17.68
CA VAL A 331 7.27 -13.21 18.38
C VAL A 331 5.77 -13.16 18.20
N ASN A 332 5.04 -12.87 19.28
CA ASN A 332 3.62 -12.52 19.22
C ASN A 332 3.48 -11.00 19.33
N LEU A 333 2.75 -10.37 18.38
CA LEU A 333 2.55 -8.93 18.34
C LEU A 333 1.87 -8.38 19.62
N ASP A 334 0.98 -9.16 20.22
CA ASP A 334 0.24 -8.76 21.41
C ASP A 334 1.12 -8.75 22.68
N ASP A 335 2.28 -9.42 22.65
CA ASP A 335 3.24 -9.45 23.76
C ASP A 335 4.28 -8.30 23.65
N ILE A 336 4.30 -7.55 22.55
CA ILE A 336 5.20 -6.42 22.41
C ILE A 336 4.79 -5.29 23.36
N ASN A 337 5.70 -4.91 24.25
CA ASN A 337 5.50 -3.76 25.12
C ASN A 337 5.57 -2.47 24.29
N ILE A 338 4.42 -1.88 23.99
CA ILE A 338 4.32 -0.65 23.18
C ILE A 338 4.86 0.59 23.92
N ASP A 339 5.15 0.50 25.21
CA ASP A 339 5.74 1.57 26.02
C ASP A 339 7.26 1.37 26.22
N ASP A 340 7.91 0.43 25.52
CA ASP A 340 9.33 0.14 25.63
C ASP A 340 10.18 1.32 25.12
N PRO A 341 11.01 1.95 25.99
CA PRO A 341 11.85 3.10 25.61
C PRO A 341 12.83 2.80 24.46
N GLU A 342 13.27 1.55 24.31
CA GLU A 342 14.18 1.14 23.23
C GLU A 342 13.56 1.37 21.85
N ILE A 343 12.26 1.11 21.70
CA ILE A 343 11.55 1.35 20.44
C ILE A 343 11.58 2.84 20.07
N TYR A 344 11.33 3.72 21.05
CA TYR A 344 11.32 5.16 20.81
C TYR A 344 12.72 5.73 20.60
N SER A 345 13.75 5.13 21.19
CA SER A 345 15.15 5.45 20.85
C SER A 345 15.43 5.24 19.36
N ASN A 346 14.87 4.18 18.75
CA ASN A 346 14.99 3.94 17.33
C ASN A 346 14.26 5.02 16.49
N PHE A 347 13.09 5.51 16.92
CA PHE A 347 12.41 6.62 16.26
C PHE A 347 13.21 7.93 16.31
N GLN A 348 13.90 8.20 17.41
CA GLN A 348 14.71 9.41 17.57
C GLN A 348 15.95 9.43 16.66
N ASN A 349 16.49 8.25 16.34
CA ASN A 349 17.70 8.06 15.54
C ASN A 349 17.40 7.51 14.14
N LEU A 350 16.18 7.70 13.63
CA LEU A 350 15.72 7.09 12.41
C LEU A 350 16.41 7.68 11.16
N GLU A 351 17.14 6.85 10.43
CA GLU A 351 17.82 7.21 9.19
C GLU A 351 16.95 6.95 7.95
N SER A 352 15.97 6.05 8.06
CA SER A 352 15.08 5.67 6.96
C SER A 352 13.73 5.18 7.48
N GLY A 353 12.66 5.65 6.83
CA GLY A 353 11.29 5.19 7.08
C GLY A 353 10.93 3.87 6.40
N GLN A 354 11.81 3.28 5.57
CA GLN A 354 11.49 2.12 4.75
C GLN A 354 10.96 0.93 5.58
N GLY A 355 9.78 0.43 5.21
CA GLY A 355 9.08 -0.67 5.87
C GLY A 355 8.36 -0.28 7.17
N LEU A 356 8.47 0.97 7.65
CA LEU A 356 7.78 1.44 8.83
C LEU A 356 6.38 1.96 8.49
N PHE A 357 5.36 1.35 9.06
CA PHE A 357 3.98 1.71 8.77
C PHE A 357 3.70 3.19 9.04
N GLN A 358 3.08 3.87 8.08
CA GLN A 358 2.76 5.30 8.11
C GLN A 358 3.96 6.27 8.27
N ILE A 359 5.19 5.77 8.34
CA ILE A 359 6.41 6.58 8.44
C ILE A 359 7.21 6.53 7.11
N GLU A 360 6.95 5.53 6.27
CA GLU A 360 7.70 5.27 5.04
C GLU A 360 7.60 6.41 4.00
N ALA A 361 6.48 7.12 3.94
CA ALA A 361 6.32 8.24 3.01
C ALA A 361 7.20 9.43 3.40
N ASP A 362 7.84 10.09 2.43
CA ASP A 362 8.81 11.18 2.65
C ASP A 362 8.32 12.24 3.64
N THR A 363 7.08 12.73 3.45
CA THR A 363 6.51 13.75 4.35
C THR A 363 6.39 13.24 5.79
N ASN A 364 5.93 12.00 5.97
CA ASN A 364 5.78 11.40 7.30
C ASN A 364 7.14 11.15 7.95
N PHE A 365 8.11 10.70 7.15
CA PHE A 365 9.47 10.49 7.61
C PHE A 365 10.15 11.79 8.04
N GLU A 366 10.00 12.87 7.26
CA GLU A 366 10.52 14.20 7.63
C GLU A 366 9.88 14.74 8.92
N VAL A 367 8.56 14.57 9.07
CA VAL A 367 7.85 14.95 10.32
C VAL A 367 8.34 14.12 11.50
N CYS A 368 8.49 12.80 11.33
CA CYS A 368 9.01 11.91 12.37
C CYS A 368 10.42 12.29 12.81
N ARG A 369 11.32 12.55 11.88
CA ARG A 369 12.69 13.01 12.16
C ARG A 369 12.75 14.34 12.91
N LYS A 370 11.81 15.25 12.60
CA LYS A 370 11.75 16.55 13.26
C LYS A 370 11.18 16.45 14.67
N ILE A 371 10.13 15.67 14.86
CA ILE A 371 9.42 15.49 16.14
C ILE A 371 10.24 14.63 17.13
N LYS A 372 10.94 13.59 16.62
CA LYS A 372 11.70 12.63 17.43
C LYS A 372 10.84 12.00 18.54
N PRO A 373 9.84 11.18 18.19
CA PRO A 373 8.88 10.62 19.13
C PRO A 373 9.51 9.95 20.34
N LYS A 374 8.95 10.19 21.54
CA LYS A 374 9.38 9.62 22.82
C LYS A 374 8.38 8.61 23.40
N CYS A 375 7.16 8.61 22.86
CA CYS A 375 6.06 7.75 23.31
C CYS A 375 5.06 7.50 22.16
N LEU A 376 4.08 6.61 22.38
CA LEU A 376 3.05 6.28 21.38
C LEU A 376 2.23 7.51 20.96
N GLU A 377 1.93 8.43 21.87
CA GLU A 377 1.17 9.63 21.55
C GLU A 377 1.95 10.55 20.61
N ASP A 378 3.28 10.63 20.72
CA ASP A 378 4.10 11.41 19.79
C ASP A 378 4.09 10.76 18.38
N VAL A 379 4.14 9.42 18.29
CA VAL A 379 4.00 8.71 17.00
C VAL A 379 2.61 8.98 16.41
N SER A 380 1.57 8.98 17.23
CA SER A 380 0.21 9.37 16.82
C SER A 380 0.17 10.82 16.30
N ALA A 381 0.90 11.74 16.95
CA ALA A 381 1.02 13.12 16.50
C ALA A 381 1.73 13.22 15.13
N VAL A 382 2.78 12.42 14.89
CA VAL A 382 3.43 12.34 13.57
C VAL A 382 2.40 12.00 12.49
N VAL A 383 1.58 10.96 12.70
CA VAL A 383 0.53 10.54 11.75
C VAL A 383 -0.52 11.64 11.53
N ALA A 384 -0.86 12.41 12.55
CA ALA A 384 -1.83 13.48 12.46
C ALA A 384 -1.27 14.74 11.76
N ILE A 385 -0.02 15.12 12.06
CA ILE A 385 0.66 16.33 11.54
C ILE A 385 1.12 16.14 10.08
N ALA A 386 1.52 14.95 9.67
CA ALA A 386 2.04 14.68 8.32
C ALA A 386 0.97 14.76 7.21
N ARG A 387 0.05 15.69 7.31
CA ARG A 387 -1.05 15.93 6.37
C ARG A 387 -1.05 17.40 5.92
N PRO A 388 -1.42 17.69 4.66
CA PRO A 388 -1.28 19.05 4.11
C PRO A 388 -1.84 20.19 4.99
N GLY A 389 -2.97 19.96 5.65
CA GLY A 389 -3.59 20.98 6.53
C GLY A 389 -2.87 21.18 7.86
N ALA A 390 -2.29 20.13 8.43
CA ALA A 390 -1.65 20.17 9.75
C ALA A 390 -0.12 20.32 9.71
N LEU A 391 0.50 20.15 8.55
CA LEU A 391 1.95 20.14 8.37
C LEU A 391 2.64 21.43 8.85
N GLN A 392 1.95 22.56 8.83
CA GLN A 392 2.41 23.85 9.35
C GLN A 392 2.76 23.83 10.85
N PHE A 393 2.17 22.93 11.63
CA PHE A 393 2.38 22.81 13.07
C PHE A 393 3.58 21.92 13.45
N LYS A 394 4.30 21.40 12.48
CA LYS A 394 5.42 20.48 12.70
C LYS A 394 6.51 21.07 13.58
N ASP A 395 6.89 22.33 13.31
CA ASP A 395 7.98 22.99 14.02
C ASP A 395 7.55 23.41 15.44
N ASP A 396 6.30 23.88 15.60
CA ASP A 396 5.75 24.26 16.90
C ASP A 396 5.64 23.03 17.83
N TYR A 397 5.14 21.92 17.31
CA TYR A 397 5.03 20.69 18.08
C TYR A 397 6.40 20.12 18.46
N ALA A 398 7.37 20.15 17.55
CA ALA A 398 8.74 19.71 17.83
C ALA A 398 9.41 20.58 18.91
N ALA A 399 9.25 21.92 18.84
CA ALA A 399 9.77 22.84 19.84
C ALA A 399 9.12 22.60 21.21
N TYR A 400 7.81 22.36 21.26
CA TYR A 400 7.13 21.99 22.50
C TYR A 400 7.69 20.70 23.13
N LEU A 401 7.94 19.65 22.35
CA LEU A 401 8.52 18.40 22.88
C LEU A 401 9.95 18.57 23.39
N GLU A 402 10.68 19.56 22.90
CA GLU A 402 12.05 19.88 23.33
C GLU A 402 12.07 20.76 24.57
N THR A 403 11.24 21.82 24.62
CA THR A 403 11.28 22.84 25.65
C THR A 403 10.22 22.69 26.75
N GLY A 404 9.10 22.02 26.46
CA GLY A 404 7.90 21.97 27.30
C GLY A 404 7.06 23.25 27.24
N GLU A 405 7.51 24.28 26.49
CA GLU A 405 6.83 25.56 26.40
C GLU A 405 5.89 25.60 25.18
N PHE A 406 4.73 26.27 25.35
CA PHE A 406 3.77 26.47 24.26
C PHE A 406 3.03 27.79 24.44
N GLN A 407 2.49 28.31 23.35
CA GLN A 407 1.65 29.52 23.39
C GLN A 407 0.23 29.16 23.83
N SER A 408 -0.14 29.56 25.06
CA SER A 408 -1.51 29.41 25.58
C SER A 408 -2.49 30.25 24.78
N LYS A 409 -3.61 29.66 24.38
CA LYS A 409 -4.76 30.39 23.80
C LYS A 409 -5.61 31.05 24.90
N HIS A 410 -5.79 30.34 26.00
CA HIS A 410 -6.44 30.80 27.22
C HIS A 410 -6.23 29.73 28.31
N SER A 411 -5.88 30.17 29.54
CA SER A 411 -5.60 29.26 30.66
C SER A 411 -6.72 28.24 30.95
N PHE A 412 -7.96 28.61 30.70
CA PHE A 412 -9.12 27.73 30.85
C PHE A 412 -9.05 26.50 29.95
N PHE A 413 -8.45 26.60 28.76
CA PHE A 413 -8.33 25.52 27.83
C PHE A 413 -6.96 24.82 27.86
N ASP A 414 -5.99 25.29 28.64
CA ASP A 414 -4.63 24.74 28.68
C ASP A 414 -4.62 23.28 29.12
N GLU A 415 -5.49 22.89 30.06
CA GLU A 415 -5.64 21.46 30.42
C GLU A 415 -5.96 20.55 29.23
N VAL A 416 -6.67 21.05 28.21
CA VAL A 416 -7.05 20.31 27.02
C VAL A 416 -6.00 20.40 25.92
N LEU A 417 -5.24 21.48 25.86
CA LEU A 417 -4.34 21.78 24.73
C LEU A 417 -2.86 21.58 25.06
N SER A 418 -2.47 21.56 26.34
CA SER A 418 -1.06 21.52 26.76
C SER A 418 -0.33 20.29 26.21
N TYR A 419 -0.97 19.09 26.23
CA TYR A 419 -0.31 17.86 25.81
C TYR A 419 -0.01 17.80 24.29
N THR A 420 -0.50 18.77 23.52
CA THR A 420 -0.20 18.94 22.09
C THR A 420 0.45 20.28 21.78
N GLY A 421 1.09 20.90 22.79
CA GLY A 421 1.78 22.18 22.61
C GLY A 421 0.86 23.32 22.18
N GLY A 422 -0.39 23.36 22.67
CA GLY A 422 -1.38 24.39 22.31
C GLY A 422 -2.06 24.21 20.95
N VAL A 423 -1.66 23.22 20.17
CA VAL A 423 -2.24 22.91 18.87
C VAL A 423 -3.47 22.02 19.02
N THR A 424 -4.58 22.36 18.36
CA THR A 424 -5.78 21.52 18.32
C THR A 424 -5.62 20.44 17.27
N LEU A 425 -4.78 19.46 17.56
CA LEU A 425 -4.39 18.42 16.63
C LEU A 425 -5.50 17.38 16.41
N TYR A 426 -6.30 17.15 17.45
CA TYR A 426 -7.31 16.09 17.47
C TYR A 426 -8.73 16.62 17.59
N GLN A 427 -9.67 15.95 16.95
CA GLN A 427 -11.11 16.27 17.05
C GLN A 427 -11.64 16.11 18.47
N GLU A 428 -11.08 15.18 19.23
CA GLU A 428 -11.39 14.93 20.64
C GLU A 428 -11.04 16.12 21.54
N GLN A 429 -10.05 16.95 21.15
CA GLN A 429 -9.72 18.18 21.89
C GLN A 429 -10.83 19.23 21.74
N LEU A 430 -11.37 19.41 20.53
CA LEU A 430 -12.52 20.27 20.32
C LEU A 430 -13.71 19.81 21.18
N MET A 431 -13.98 18.50 21.22
CA MET A 431 -15.05 17.94 22.05
C MET A 431 -14.81 18.21 23.54
N LYS A 432 -13.58 18.04 24.05
CA LYS A 432 -13.22 18.36 25.44
C LYS A 432 -13.43 19.83 25.77
N MET A 433 -13.06 20.74 24.87
CA MET A 433 -13.27 22.19 25.06
C MET A 433 -14.76 22.51 25.14
N VAL A 434 -15.59 21.89 24.30
CA VAL A 434 -17.06 22.08 24.29
C VAL A 434 -17.68 21.54 25.59
N VAL A 435 -17.25 20.37 26.05
CA VAL A 435 -17.72 19.81 27.34
C VAL A 435 -17.30 20.71 28.51
N LYS A 436 -16.09 21.28 28.48
CA LYS A 436 -15.57 22.13 29.54
C LYS A 436 -16.35 23.43 29.75
N ILE A 437 -17.01 23.93 28.70
CA ILE A 437 -17.91 25.08 28.80
C ILE A 437 -19.36 24.70 29.20
N GLY A 438 -19.64 23.37 29.40
CA GLY A 438 -20.89 22.88 29.99
C GLY A 438 -21.85 22.17 29.05
N PHE A 439 -21.42 21.78 27.84
CA PHE A 439 -22.20 20.90 26.97
C PHE A 439 -21.98 19.42 27.34
N SER A 440 -22.92 18.59 26.95
CA SER A 440 -22.77 17.12 27.00
C SER A 440 -21.83 16.61 25.92
N LEU A 441 -21.31 15.38 26.09
CA LEU A 441 -20.49 14.72 25.06
C LEU A 441 -21.25 14.48 23.75
N ASP A 442 -22.55 14.16 23.83
CA ASP A 442 -23.40 14.02 22.64
C ASP A 442 -23.52 15.32 21.84
N GLU A 443 -23.71 16.46 22.52
CA GLU A 443 -23.74 17.77 21.89
C GLU A 443 -22.38 18.15 21.30
N ALA A 444 -21.29 17.83 22.00
CA ALA A 444 -19.93 18.05 21.52
C ALA A 444 -19.66 17.23 20.21
N GLU A 445 -20.13 15.98 20.13
CA GLU A 445 -20.04 15.18 18.89
C GLU A 445 -20.91 15.77 17.77
N GLN A 446 -22.09 16.29 18.07
CA GLN A 446 -22.92 17.00 17.06
C GLN A 446 -22.19 18.19 16.46
N LEU A 447 -21.63 19.08 17.30
CA LEU A 447 -20.85 20.22 16.84
C LEU A 447 -19.66 19.79 15.98
N ARG A 448 -18.88 18.83 16.47
CA ARG A 448 -17.73 18.27 15.73
C ARG A 448 -18.13 17.81 14.33
N ARG A 449 -19.28 17.13 14.17
CA ARG A 449 -19.77 16.64 12.86
C ARG A 449 -20.22 17.78 11.95
N ILE A 450 -20.91 18.77 12.49
CA ILE A 450 -21.35 19.95 11.73
C ILE A 450 -20.12 20.69 11.16
N VAL A 451 -19.13 20.90 12.01
CA VAL A 451 -17.86 21.53 11.66
C VAL A 451 -17.11 20.67 10.63
N GLY A 452 -16.93 19.39 10.91
CA GLY A 452 -16.17 18.48 10.04
C GLY A 452 -16.82 18.21 8.66
N LYS A 453 -18.16 18.29 8.56
CA LYS A 453 -18.90 18.19 7.30
C LYS A 453 -19.15 19.55 6.63
N LYS A 454 -18.63 20.63 7.22
CA LYS A 454 -18.78 22.02 6.73
C LYS A 454 -20.23 22.40 6.42
N LYS A 455 -21.15 22.05 7.34
CA LYS A 455 -22.57 22.40 7.22
C LYS A 455 -22.76 23.88 7.59
N VAL A 456 -22.47 24.74 6.62
CA VAL A 456 -22.45 26.22 6.79
C VAL A 456 -23.79 26.76 7.29
N ASP A 457 -24.89 26.16 6.91
CA ASP A 457 -26.26 26.49 7.32
C ASP A 457 -26.51 26.30 8.82
N GLN A 458 -25.86 25.37 9.48
CA GLN A 458 -26.04 25.03 10.89
C GLN A 458 -25.01 25.72 11.80
N MET A 459 -23.93 26.25 11.27
CA MET A 459 -22.84 26.84 12.05
C MET A 459 -23.24 28.07 12.85
N PRO A 460 -24.03 29.04 12.33
CA PRO A 460 -24.45 30.21 13.09
C PRO A 460 -25.26 29.87 14.36
N ALA A 461 -26.21 28.95 14.25
CA ALA A 461 -27.04 28.52 15.38
C ALA A 461 -26.20 27.89 16.52
N TRP A 462 -25.12 27.17 16.16
CA TRP A 462 -24.20 26.60 17.16
C TRP A 462 -23.32 27.68 17.82
N ARG A 463 -22.92 28.72 17.08
CA ARG A 463 -22.17 29.83 17.64
C ARG A 463 -23.00 30.57 18.72
N GLU A 464 -24.29 30.80 18.44
CA GLU A 464 -25.22 31.38 19.42
C GLU A 464 -25.39 30.51 20.66
N LYS A 465 -25.55 29.17 20.48
CA LYS A 465 -25.62 28.22 21.60
C LYS A 465 -24.38 28.27 22.50
N ILE A 466 -23.18 28.36 21.92
CA ILE A 466 -21.91 28.47 22.64
C ILE A 466 -21.89 29.78 23.49
N ILE A 467 -22.27 30.91 22.91
CA ILE A 467 -22.32 32.20 23.60
C ILE A 467 -23.31 32.12 24.77
N LEU A 468 -24.49 31.56 24.56
CA LEU A 468 -25.50 31.40 25.62
C LEU A 468 -24.97 30.50 26.74
N LYS A 469 -24.33 29.36 26.41
CA LYS A 469 -23.80 28.41 27.39
C LYS A 469 -22.71 29.00 28.27
N ILE A 470 -21.82 29.82 27.67
CA ILE A 470 -20.76 30.53 28.38
C ILE A 470 -21.38 31.53 29.36
N LYS A 471 -22.44 32.26 28.95
CA LYS A 471 -23.14 33.18 29.80
C LYS A 471 -23.90 32.48 30.95
N GLU A 472 -24.58 31.37 30.68
CA GLU A 472 -25.27 30.55 31.68
C GLU A 472 -24.32 30.06 32.77
N ASN A 473 -23.09 29.70 32.42
CA ASN A 473 -22.09 29.16 33.34
C ASN A 473 -21.16 30.25 33.92
N ASN A 474 -21.46 31.53 33.71
CA ASN A 474 -20.68 32.69 34.19
C ASN A 474 -19.18 32.57 33.82
N LEU A 475 -18.88 32.13 32.62
CA LEU A 475 -17.52 32.01 32.10
C LEU A 475 -17.08 33.28 31.35
N ASP A 476 -15.76 33.43 31.11
CA ASP A 476 -15.24 34.57 30.34
C ASP A 476 -15.81 34.59 28.91
N PRO A 477 -16.46 35.64 28.45
CA PRO A 477 -17.02 35.77 27.11
C PRO A 477 -16.01 35.48 25.97
N LYS A 478 -14.72 35.75 26.17
CA LYS A 478 -13.64 35.50 25.21
C LYS A 478 -13.50 34.00 24.84
N LEU A 479 -13.91 33.13 25.75
CA LEU A 479 -13.87 31.68 25.51
C LEU A 479 -14.74 31.27 24.33
N GLY A 480 -15.83 31.99 24.05
CA GLY A 480 -16.71 31.74 22.90
C GLY A 480 -16.03 31.97 21.56
N ASP A 481 -15.33 33.09 21.43
CA ASP A 481 -14.62 33.41 20.19
C ASP A 481 -13.39 32.49 20.00
N ILE A 482 -12.67 32.17 21.08
CA ILE A 482 -11.54 31.21 21.03
C ILE A 482 -12.04 29.83 20.63
N LEU A 483 -13.09 29.30 21.24
CA LEU A 483 -13.65 27.99 20.90
C LEU A 483 -14.15 27.95 19.47
N TRP A 484 -14.79 29.06 19.01
CA TRP A 484 -15.28 29.14 17.63
C TRP A 484 -14.15 29.17 16.61
N SER A 485 -13.11 29.95 16.83
CA SER A 485 -11.90 29.95 15.99
C SER A 485 -11.26 28.55 15.92
N VAL A 486 -11.15 27.89 17.06
CA VAL A 486 -10.63 26.50 17.13
C VAL A 486 -11.53 25.53 16.36
N ALA A 487 -12.85 25.72 16.41
CA ALA A 487 -13.79 24.88 15.67
C ALA A 487 -13.63 25.05 14.14
N GLU A 488 -13.52 26.29 13.66
CA GLU A 488 -13.30 26.61 12.24
C GLU A 488 -11.96 26.04 11.75
N ASP A 489 -10.92 26.22 12.49
CA ASP A 489 -9.59 25.67 12.21
C ASP A 489 -9.62 24.14 12.20
N SER A 490 -10.27 23.51 13.19
CA SER A 490 -10.42 22.07 13.34
C SER A 490 -11.10 21.42 12.12
N ALA A 491 -12.00 22.12 11.43
CA ALA A 491 -12.64 21.66 10.20
C ALA A 491 -11.63 21.37 9.06
N ASN A 492 -10.48 22.01 9.09
CA ASN A 492 -9.49 21.95 8.03
C ASN A 492 -8.39 20.92 8.28
N TYR A 493 -8.00 20.68 9.55
CA TYR A 493 -6.81 19.88 9.83
C TYR A 493 -6.92 18.89 10.99
N SER A 494 -7.90 18.99 11.91
CA SER A 494 -7.94 18.08 13.07
C SER A 494 -8.21 16.63 12.67
N PHE A 495 -7.59 15.72 13.41
CA PHE A 495 -7.60 14.30 13.12
C PHE A 495 -8.36 13.51 14.20
N ASN A 496 -8.85 12.33 13.86
CA ASN A 496 -9.43 11.41 14.83
C ASN A 496 -8.31 10.77 15.67
N LYS A 497 -8.25 11.06 16.98
CA LYS A 497 -7.22 10.52 17.88
C LYS A 497 -7.31 8.99 17.98
N SER A 498 -8.51 8.44 18.02
CA SER A 498 -8.71 6.98 18.07
C SER A 498 -8.04 6.28 16.87
N HIS A 499 -8.18 6.86 15.66
CA HIS A 499 -7.56 6.33 14.45
C HIS A 499 -6.03 6.45 14.48
N SER A 500 -5.50 7.62 14.87
CA SER A 500 -4.04 7.83 14.86
C SER A 500 -3.31 7.02 15.93
N ILE A 501 -3.90 6.80 17.10
CA ILE A 501 -3.34 5.91 18.13
C ILE A 501 -3.29 4.47 17.64
N SER A 502 -4.37 3.97 17.01
CA SER A 502 -4.38 2.62 16.42
C SER A 502 -3.25 2.45 15.39
N TYR A 503 -3.06 3.43 14.52
CA TYR A 503 -2.02 3.40 13.48
C TYR A 503 -0.62 3.59 14.06
N ALA A 504 -0.48 4.34 15.15
CA ALA A 504 0.78 4.45 15.88
C ALA A 504 1.24 3.10 16.47
N ILE A 505 0.31 2.24 16.92
CA ILE A 505 0.66 0.89 17.37
C ILE A 505 1.26 0.06 16.24
N LEU A 506 0.70 0.12 15.03
CA LEU A 506 1.28 -0.56 13.86
C LEU A 506 2.68 -0.02 13.51
N ALA A 507 2.88 1.31 13.61
CA ALA A 507 4.20 1.92 13.44
C ALA A 507 5.20 1.42 14.48
N VAL A 508 4.78 1.29 15.74
CA VAL A 508 5.60 0.75 16.83
C VAL A 508 5.94 -0.72 16.59
N TRP A 509 4.97 -1.56 16.19
CA TRP A 509 5.22 -2.97 15.88
C TRP A 509 6.20 -3.14 14.71
N THR A 510 6.05 -2.36 13.64
CA THR A 510 6.98 -2.42 12.50
C THR A 510 8.37 -1.93 12.89
N THR A 511 8.47 -0.92 13.76
CA THR A 511 9.76 -0.43 14.28
C THR A 511 10.44 -1.48 15.16
N TYR A 512 9.70 -2.09 16.09
CA TYR A 512 10.21 -3.18 16.91
C TYR A 512 10.77 -4.32 16.06
N MET A 513 9.98 -4.80 15.08
CA MET A 513 10.42 -5.90 14.20
C MET A 513 11.63 -5.51 13.34
N LYS A 514 11.65 -4.28 12.80
CA LYS A 514 12.75 -3.79 11.97
C LYS A 514 14.09 -3.75 12.72
N PHE A 515 14.12 -3.26 13.95
CA PHE A 515 15.36 -3.04 14.67
C PHE A 515 15.77 -4.21 15.55
N LYS A 516 14.84 -4.97 16.08
CA LYS A 516 15.14 -6.14 16.94
C LYS A 516 15.23 -7.45 16.15
N HIS A 517 14.51 -7.56 15.04
CA HIS A 517 14.47 -8.76 14.20
C HIS A 517 14.69 -8.38 12.71
N THR A 518 15.75 -7.62 12.46
CA THR A 518 16.02 -6.97 11.16
C THR A 518 15.98 -7.94 9.99
N LEU A 519 16.72 -9.04 10.06
CA LEU A 519 16.82 -9.98 8.93
C LEU A 519 15.48 -10.65 8.60
N PRO A 520 14.72 -11.24 9.54
CA PRO A 520 13.39 -11.76 9.30
C PRO A 520 12.41 -10.71 8.77
N PHE A 521 12.46 -9.48 9.29
CA PHE A 521 11.58 -8.40 8.86
C PHE A 521 11.84 -7.97 7.40
N LEU A 522 13.10 -7.80 7.01
CA LEU A 522 13.46 -7.49 5.63
C LEU A 522 13.08 -8.61 4.65
N ILE A 523 13.23 -9.87 5.06
CA ILE A 523 12.76 -11.03 4.28
C ILE A 523 11.24 -10.98 4.11
N ALA A 524 10.51 -10.67 5.16
CA ALA A 524 9.06 -10.56 5.10
C ALA A 524 8.62 -9.43 4.14
N LEU A 525 9.30 -8.28 4.14
CA LEU A 525 9.06 -7.20 3.16
C LEU A 525 9.30 -7.68 1.72
N LEU A 526 10.40 -8.38 1.48
CA LEU A 526 10.75 -8.90 0.15
C LEU A 526 9.75 -9.95 -0.34
N ARG A 527 9.35 -10.91 0.50
CA ARG A 527 8.36 -11.94 0.17
C ARG A 527 7.00 -11.33 -0.19
N ASN A 528 6.62 -10.28 0.51
CA ASN A 528 5.34 -9.62 0.33
C ASN A 528 5.36 -8.53 -0.75
N SER A 529 6.51 -8.23 -1.35
CA SER A 529 6.63 -7.27 -2.46
C SER A 529 5.72 -7.64 -3.65
N LYS A 530 5.46 -8.92 -3.88
CA LYS A 530 4.55 -9.43 -4.93
C LYS A 530 3.12 -8.88 -4.85
N HIS A 531 2.70 -8.37 -3.70
CA HIS A 531 1.40 -7.76 -3.50
C HIS A 531 1.39 -6.24 -3.77
N GLU A 532 2.55 -5.67 -4.11
CA GLU A 532 2.69 -4.26 -4.45
C GLU A 532 2.50 -4.01 -5.96
N GLN A 533 2.23 -2.76 -6.32
CA GLN A 533 2.00 -2.38 -7.71
C GLN A 533 3.26 -2.57 -8.57
N ASP A 534 4.43 -2.23 -8.01
CA ASP A 534 5.73 -2.49 -8.60
C ASP A 534 6.63 -3.25 -7.61
N PRO A 535 6.64 -4.60 -7.66
CA PRO A 535 7.45 -5.43 -6.77
C PRO A 535 8.96 -5.11 -6.84
N TYR A 536 9.46 -4.76 -8.01
CA TYR A 536 10.89 -4.53 -8.23
C TYR A 536 11.37 -3.21 -7.64
N GLU A 537 10.49 -2.21 -7.59
CA GLU A 537 10.77 -0.97 -6.87
C GLU A 537 10.90 -1.23 -5.35
N ILE A 538 10.05 -2.07 -4.80
CA ILE A 538 10.14 -2.45 -3.38
C ILE A 538 11.42 -3.23 -3.11
N ILE A 539 11.79 -4.18 -3.98
CA ILE A 539 13.05 -4.94 -3.83
C ILE A 539 14.25 -3.99 -3.88
N ASP A 540 14.28 -3.00 -4.78
CA ASP A 540 15.33 -1.97 -4.85
C ASP A 540 15.43 -1.19 -3.53
N LYS A 541 14.30 -0.69 -3.01
CA LYS A 541 14.25 0.04 -1.73
C LYS A 541 14.74 -0.80 -0.56
N VAL A 542 14.24 -2.04 -0.45
CA VAL A 542 14.64 -2.95 0.63
C VAL A 542 16.12 -3.37 0.50
N SER A 543 16.64 -3.51 -0.72
CA SER A 543 18.07 -3.78 -0.95
C SER A 543 18.96 -2.66 -0.42
N LYS A 544 18.57 -1.40 -0.65
CA LYS A 544 19.25 -0.22 -0.11
C LYS A 544 19.18 -0.18 1.41
N GLU A 545 17.99 -0.45 1.95
CA GLU A 545 17.77 -0.49 3.40
C GLU A 545 18.61 -1.59 4.07
N ALA A 546 18.60 -2.80 3.53
CA ALA A 546 19.39 -3.93 4.03
C ALA A 546 20.88 -3.59 4.11
N SER A 547 21.40 -2.83 3.14
CA SER A 547 22.81 -2.40 3.11
C SER A 547 23.21 -1.58 4.33
N LYS A 548 22.30 -0.77 4.90
CA LYS A 548 22.55 0.05 6.10
C LYS A 548 22.75 -0.81 7.34
N PHE A 549 22.15 -2.00 7.37
CA PHE A 549 22.33 -2.99 8.43
C PHE A 549 23.47 -3.98 8.13
N GLY A 550 24.27 -3.75 7.10
CA GLY A 550 25.32 -4.67 6.68
C GLY A 550 24.83 -5.97 6.06
N ILE A 551 23.54 -6.06 5.74
CA ILE A 551 22.89 -7.23 5.13
C ILE A 551 22.90 -7.06 3.61
N ARG A 552 23.28 -8.12 2.88
CA ARG A 552 23.27 -8.14 1.42
C ARG A 552 22.18 -9.06 0.90
N ILE A 553 21.55 -8.68 -0.20
CA ILE A 553 20.73 -9.60 -0.98
C ILE A 553 21.68 -10.33 -1.93
N LEU A 554 21.84 -11.64 -1.73
CA LEU A 554 22.67 -12.50 -2.55
C LEU A 554 21.92 -12.86 -3.85
N PRO A 555 22.62 -12.97 -4.98
CA PRO A 555 21.98 -13.27 -6.26
C PRO A 555 21.22 -14.60 -6.22
N PRO A 556 20.24 -14.78 -7.11
CA PRO A 556 19.60 -16.09 -7.29
C PRO A 556 20.62 -17.14 -7.73
N ASP A 557 20.44 -18.37 -7.25
CA ASP A 557 21.24 -19.54 -7.60
C ASP A 557 20.30 -20.74 -7.75
N LEU A 558 20.28 -21.39 -8.90
CA LEU A 558 19.33 -22.48 -9.16
C LEU A 558 19.45 -23.62 -8.14
N ALA A 559 20.66 -23.93 -7.67
CA ALA A 559 20.90 -25.01 -6.72
C ALA A 559 20.61 -24.60 -5.25
N ARG A 560 20.87 -23.33 -4.90
CA ARG A 560 20.86 -22.87 -3.50
C ARG A 560 19.62 -22.03 -3.12
N SER A 561 19.02 -21.34 -4.10
CA SER A 561 17.86 -20.49 -3.83
C SER A 561 16.60 -21.32 -3.62
N GLU A 562 15.84 -21.02 -2.61
CA GLU A 562 14.47 -21.50 -2.49
C GLU A 562 13.51 -20.74 -3.44
N MET A 563 12.25 -21.09 -3.45
CA MET A 563 11.28 -20.39 -4.30
C MET A 563 11.09 -18.96 -3.86
N ASP A 564 11.00 -18.71 -2.56
CA ASP A 564 10.93 -17.37 -1.96
C ASP A 564 12.28 -16.93 -1.36
N PHE A 565 12.37 -15.65 -0.96
CA PHE A 565 13.54 -15.13 -0.23
C PHE A 565 13.78 -15.89 1.07
N THR A 566 15.04 -16.23 1.34
CA THR A 566 15.43 -17.00 2.55
C THR A 566 16.70 -16.45 3.18
N ILE A 567 16.96 -16.88 4.43
CA ILE A 567 18.20 -16.59 5.15
C ILE A 567 19.33 -17.43 4.53
N ASP A 568 20.47 -16.80 4.25
CA ASP A 568 21.71 -17.44 3.84
C ASP A 568 22.88 -16.86 4.64
N GLY A 569 23.19 -17.48 5.77
CA GLY A 569 24.10 -16.93 6.78
C GLY A 569 23.53 -15.63 7.38
N ASN A 570 24.27 -14.54 7.32
CA ASN A 570 23.82 -13.22 7.75
C ASN A 570 23.29 -12.35 6.58
N ASN A 571 22.89 -12.98 5.49
CA ASN A 571 22.41 -12.31 4.28
C ASN A 571 21.07 -12.90 3.85
N ILE A 572 20.48 -12.31 2.81
CA ILE A 572 19.24 -12.75 2.21
C ILE A 572 19.52 -13.39 0.85
N ARG A 573 19.07 -14.63 0.61
CA ARG A 573 19.14 -15.27 -0.70
C ARG A 573 17.93 -14.90 -1.53
N TYR A 574 18.12 -14.47 -2.77
CA TYR A 574 17.05 -14.15 -3.70
C TYR A 574 16.22 -15.36 -4.08
N GLY A 575 14.89 -15.26 -4.02
CA GLY A 575 13.94 -16.32 -4.36
C GLY A 575 13.75 -16.47 -5.87
N LEU A 576 13.65 -17.71 -6.35
CA LEU A 576 13.55 -17.99 -7.79
C LEU A 576 12.24 -17.47 -8.41
N ASN A 577 11.11 -17.53 -7.68
CA ASN A 577 9.83 -17.07 -8.18
C ASN A 577 9.71 -15.53 -8.25
N SER A 578 10.62 -14.80 -7.61
CA SER A 578 10.68 -13.34 -7.64
C SER A 578 11.46 -12.81 -8.85
N ILE A 579 12.09 -13.68 -9.65
CA ILE A 579 12.73 -13.28 -10.91
C ILE A 579 11.64 -12.95 -11.94
N LYS A 580 11.74 -11.80 -12.58
CA LYS A 580 10.75 -11.35 -13.58
C LYS A 580 10.62 -12.33 -14.74
N GLY A 581 9.39 -12.74 -15.03
CA GLY A 581 9.07 -13.70 -16.07
C GLY A 581 8.97 -15.15 -15.57
N ILE A 582 9.20 -15.40 -14.29
CA ILE A 582 8.88 -16.65 -13.61
C ILE A 582 7.57 -16.50 -12.86
N SER A 583 6.67 -17.45 -13.04
CA SER A 583 5.35 -17.47 -12.41
C SER A 583 5.17 -18.70 -11.53
N GLU A 584 4.22 -18.64 -10.59
CA GLU A 584 3.88 -19.78 -9.74
C GLU A 584 3.56 -21.05 -10.55
N LYS A 585 2.95 -20.91 -11.74
CA LYS A 585 2.68 -22.02 -12.66
C LYS A 585 3.95 -22.72 -13.17
N SER A 586 5.10 -22.07 -13.09
CA SER A 586 6.39 -22.59 -13.53
C SER A 586 7.18 -23.29 -12.42
N LEU A 587 6.68 -23.27 -11.17
CA LEU A 587 7.45 -23.74 -10.01
C LEU A 587 7.77 -25.23 -10.09
N GLU A 588 6.79 -26.07 -10.44
CA GLU A 588 7.01 -27.52 -10.60
C GLU A 588 8.10 -27.80 -11.64
N SER A 589 8.02 -27.12 -12.79
CA SER A 589 9.04 -27.24 -13.86
C SER A 589 10.43 -26.79 -13.40
N ILE A 590 10.50 -25.75 -12.56
CA ILE A 590 11.79 -25.27 -12.02
C ILE A 590 12.35 -26.24 -10.99
N LEU A 591 11.53 -26.88 -10.16
CA LEU A 591 11.94 -27.90 -9.21
C LEU A 591 12.46 -29.16 -9.93
N GLU A 592 11.76 -29.60 -10.98
CA GLU A 592 12.21 -30.68 -11.83
C GLU A 592 13.56 -30.35 -12.51
N PHE A 593 13.69 -29.13 -13.05
CA PHE A 593 14.93 -28.66 -13.66
C PHE A 593 16.09 -28.61 -12.65
N ARG A 594 15.85 -28.14 -11.41
CA ARG A 594 16.84 -28.14 -10.33
C ARG A 594 17.36 -29.55 -10.01
N GLY A 595 16.48 -30.52 -10.00
CA GLY A 595 16.82 -31.93 -9.71
C GLY A 595 17.65 -32.60 -10.79
N ALA A 596 17.76 -32.03 -11.98
CA ALA A 596 18.52 -32.61 -13.09
C ALA A 596 20.03 -32.50 -12.84
N LYS A 597 20.77 -33.58 -13.15
CA LYS A 597 22.23 -33.56 -13.15
C LYS A 597 22.73 -32.83 -14.40
N THR A 598 23.38 -31.69 -14.20
CA THR A 598 23.91 -30.84 -15.28
C THR A 598 25.42 -30.67 -15.09
N ALA A 599 26.22 -31.32 -15.92
CA ALA A 599 27.68 -31.20 -15.88
C ALA A 599 28.18 -30.08 -16.81
N ASN A 600 27.41 -29.74 -17.84
CA ASN A 600 27.76 -28.76 -18.86
C ASN A 600 26.51 -28.03 -19.37
N LYS A 601 26.67 -26.99 -20.20
CA LYS A 601 25.56 -26.19 -20.68
C LYS A 601 24.58 -26.93 -21.61
N PHE A 602 25.02 -27.95 -22.34
CA PHE A 602 24.11 -28.79 -23.15
C PHE A 602 23.17 -29.60 -22.28
N ASP A 603 23.70 -30.14 -21.16
CA ASP A 603 22.87 -30.83 -20.18
C ASP A 603 21.81 -29.85 -19.62
N VAL A 604 22.19 -28.59 -19.36
CA VAL A 604 21.24 -27.54 -18.92
C VAL A 604 20.15 -27.29 -19.96
N PHE A 605 20.49 -27.17 -21.25
CA PHE A 605 19.51 -26.96 -22.31
C PHE A 605 18.55 -28.13 -22.48
N LEU A 606 19.07 -29.36 -22.39
CA LEU A 606 18.26 -30.57 -22.44
C LEU A 606 17.39 -30.78 -21.22
N ALA A 607 17.94 -30.55 -20.03
CA ALA A 607 17.21 -30.61 -18.77
C ALA A 607 16.07 -29.58 -18.72
N ALA A 608 16.32 -28.33 -19.15
CA ALA A 608 15.30 -27.31 -19.25
C ALA A 608 14.16 -27.74 -20.19
N LYS A 609 14.49 -28.33 -21.35
CA LYS A 609 13.48 -28.85 -22.30
C LYS A 609 12.68 -30.00 -21.67
N SER A 610 13.34 -30.94 -21.00
CA SER A 610 12.71 -32.08 -20.32
C SER A 610 11.73 -31.63 -19.26
N ALA A 611 12.14 -30.65 -18.42
CA ALA A 611 11.32 -30.03 -17.38
C ALA A 611 10.27 -29.02 -17.93
N LYS A 612 10.09 -28.93 -19.24
CA LYS A 612 9.14 -28.02 -19.90
C LYS A 612 9.39 -26.53 -19.59
N ILE A 613 10.61 -26.17 -19.24
CA ILE A 613 11.04 -24.77 -19.09
C ILE A 613 11.09 -24.13 -20.48
N ASN A 614 10.30 -23.11 -20.71
CA ASN A 614 10.36 -22.36 -21.97
C ASN A 614 11.62 -21.51 -22.06
N ILE A 615 11.99 -21.12 -23.29
CA ILE A 615 13.22 -20.38 -23.56
C ILE A 615 13.25 -18.99 -22.87
N GLY A 616 12.09 -18.39 -22.63
CA GLY A 616 11.97 -17.11 -21.91
C GLY A 616 12.37 -17.24 -20.44
N ILE A 617 11.87 -18.28 -19.76
CA ILE A 617 12.22 -18.60 -18.37
C ILE A 617 13.72 -18.93 -18.27
N LEU A 618 14.24 -19.79 -19.16
CA LEU A 618 15.65 -20.14 -19.18
C LEU A 618 16.54 -18.91 -19.39
N SER A 619 16.19 -18.04 -20.32
CA SER A 619 16.89 -16.78 -20.55
C SER A 619 16.86 -15.86 -19.31
N SER A 620 15.72 -15.78 -18.62
CA SER A 620 15.61 -15.00 -17.39
C SER A 620 16.50 -15.55 -16.28
N LEU A 621 16.55 -16.87 -16.09
CA LEU A 621 17.44 -17.53 -15.12
C LEU A 621 18.92 -17.26 -15.42
N VAL A 622 19.32 -17.38 -16.70
CA VAL A 622 20.70 -17.10 -17.12
C VAL A 622 21.07 -15.64 -16.91
N GLN A 623 20.23 -14.71 -17.39
CA GLN A 623 20.52 -13.26 -17.32
C GLN A 623 20.43 -12.74 -15.89
N ALA A 624 19.61 -13.31 -15.03
CA ALA A 624 19.58 -13.01 -13.60
C ALA A 624 20.81 -13.56 -12.85
N GLY A 625 21.59 -14.47 -13.47
CA GLY A 625 22.77 -15.07 -12.86
C GLY A 625 22.49 -16.34 -12.06
N ALA A 626 21.27 -16.91 -12.14
CA ALA A 626 20.91 -18.12 -11.39
C ALA A 626 21.70 -19.39 -11.80
N LEU A 627 22.40 -19.33 -12.93
CA LEU A 627 23.25 -20.41 -13.46
C LEU A 627 24.74 -20.04 -13.46
N SER A 628 25.16 -19.13 -12.59
CA SER A 628 26.55 -18.65 -12.48
C SER A 628 27.57 -19.75 -12.14
N SER A 629 27.13 -20.87 -11.56
CA SER A 629 27.96 -22.05 -11.29
C SER A 629 28.64 -22.63 -12.54
N LEU A 630 28.07 -22.41 -13.73
CA LEU A 630 28.64 -22.83 -14.99
C LEU A 630 29.78 -21.93 -15.50
N ASN A 631 30.03 -20.79 -14.81
CA ASN A 631 31.08 -19.82 -15.13
C ASN A 631 31.15 -19.38 -16.62
N ASP A 632 30.01 -19.36 -17.30
CA ASP A 632 29.89 -18.98 -18.72
C ASP A 632 29.43 -17.54 -18.90
N ASP A 633 29.69 -16.98 -20.08
CA ASP A 633 29.18 -15.67 -20.46
C ASP A 633 27.66 -15.71 -20.61
N ARG A 634 26.92 -14.92 -19.80
CA ARG A 634 25.47 -14.93 -19.79
C ARG A 634 24.86 -14.63 -21.16
N ALA A 635 25.40 -13.61 -21.86
CA ALA A 635 24.90 -13.25 -23.19
C ALA A 635 25.14 -14.39 -24.19
N ARG A 636 26.31 -15.04 -24.11
CA ARG A 636 26.65 -16.19 -24.96
C ARG A 636 25.75 -17.37 -24.68
N MET A 637 25.60 -17.72 -23.41
CA MET A 637 24.75 -18.86 -23.00
C MET A 637 23.28 -18.69 -23.44
N VAL A 638 22.72 -17.48 -23.34
CA VAL A 638 21.36 -17.19 -23.81
C VAL A 638 21.26 -17.34 -25.33
N TYR A 639 22.25 -16.81 -26.07
CA TYR A 639 22.27 -16.94 -27.54
C TYR A 639 22.43 -18.41 -27.97
N GLU A 640 23.32 -19.17 -27.36
CA GLU A 640 23.48 -20.59 -27.61
C GLU A 640 22.20 -21.37 -27.30
N ALA A 641 21.52 -21.10 -26.18
CA ALA A 641 20.24 -21.69 -25.83
C ALA A 641 19.17 -21.43 -26.89
N GLN A 642 19.10 -20.21 -27.43
CA GLN A 642 18.18 -19.85 -28.52
C GLN A 642 18.48 -20.65 -29.78
N VAL A 643 19.74 -20.76 -30.20
CA VAL A 643 20.15 -21.56 -31.37
C VAL A 643 19.88 -23.03 -31.15
N PHE A 644 20.28 -23.57 -29.99
CA PHE A 644 20.07 -24.98 -29.64
C PHE A 644 18.58 -25.37 -29.60
N ASN A 645 17.73 -24.41 -29.13
CA ASN A 645 16.29 -24.67 -29.11
C ASN A 645 15.67 -24.82 -30.51
N ILE A 646 16.25 -24.17 -31.54
CA ILE A 646 15.78 -24.30 -32.95
C ILE A 646 16.21 -25.62 -33.60
N LEU A 647 17.25 -26.28 -33.10
CA LEU A 647 17.72 -27.54 -33.60
C LEU A 647 16.67 -28.63 -33.41
N THR A 648 16.55 -29.55 -34.40
CA THR A 648 15.74 -30.77 -34.28
C THR A 648 16.39 -31.73 -33.26
N ASP A 649 15.62 -32.71 -32.77
CA ASP A 649 16.15 -33.66 -31.77
C ASP A 649 17.32 -34.49 -32.31
N ARG A 650 17.37 -34.77 -33.65
CA ARG A 650 18.53 -35.39 -34.28
C ARG A 650 19.74 -34.46 -34.32
N GLU A 651 19.55 -33.20 -34.72
CA GLU A 651 20.62 -32.22 -34.74
C GLU A 651 21.17 -31.95 -33.32
N LYS A 652 20.30 -31.88 -32.29
CA LYS A 652 20.72 -31.80 -30.88
C LYS A 652 21.59 -32.96 -30.44
N ARG A 653 21.18 -34.18 -30.74
CA ARG A 653 22.02 -35.37 -30.43
C ARG A 653 23.39 -35.32 -31.09
N ASN A 654 23.45 -34.89 -32.34
CA ASN A 654 24.72 -34.75 -33.06
C ASN A 654 25.63 -33.70 -32.39
N PHE A 655 25.04 -32.56 -31.94
CA PHE A 655 25.79 -31.51 -31.23
C PHE A 655 26.28 -32.00 -29.86
N VAL A 656 25.45 -32.76 -29.13
CA VAL A 656 25.82 -33.35 -27.83
C VAL A 656 27.00 -34.31 -27.99
N ASN A 657 27.00 -35.15 -29.01
CA ASN A 657 28.11 -36.11 -29.31
C ASN A 657 29.42 -35.41 -29.64
N LEU A 658 29.39 -34.17 -30.11
CA LEU A 658 30.56 -33.33 -30.38
C LEU A 658 30.92 -32.41 -29.21
N GLY A 659 30.12 -32.40 -28.14
CA GLY A 659 30.22 -31.47 -27.03
C GLY A 659 31.60 -31.43 -26.40
N ASP A 660 32.15 -32.58 -25.99
CA ASP A 660 33.47 -32.67 -25.35
C ASP A 660 34.59 -32.05 -26.20
N LYS A 661 34.58 -32.36 -27.53
CA LYS A 661 35.60 -31.85 -28.45
C LYS A 661 35.60 -30.33 -28.57
N TYR A 662 34.46 -29.68 -28.39
CA TYR A 662 34.29 -28.25 -28.58
C TYR A 662 33.88 -27.50 -27.28
N ASN A 663 34.14 -28.12 -26.12
CA ASN A 663 33.77 -27.58 -24.83
C ASN A 663 32.30 -27.14 -24.74
N TYR A 664 31.41 -27.94 -25.31
CA TYR A 664 29.95 -27.72 -25.35
C TYR A 664 29.53 -26.36 -25.92
N ASP A 665 30.30 -25.82 -26.87
CA ASP A 665 30.05 -24.54 -27.52
C ASP A 665 29.35 -24.74 -28.87
N VAL A 666 28.10 -24.26 -28.97
CA VAL A 666 27.23 -24.41 -30.16
C VAL A 666 27.87 -23.76 -31.39
N PHE A 667 28.54 -22.60 -31.22
CA PHE A 667 29.09 -21.83 -32.35
C PHE A 667 30.42 -22.42 -32.83
N ASN A 668 31.23 -22.98 -31.96
CA ASN A 668 32.45 -23.65 -32.31
C ASN A 668 32.12 -24.93 -33.07
N ILE A 669 31.12 -25.71 -32.65
CA ILE A 669 30.63 -26.89 -33.41
C ILE A 669 30.10 -26.43 -34.76
N TRP A 670 29.24 -25.42 -34.79
CA TRP A 670 28.68 -24.87 -36.04
C TRP A 670 29.78 -24.45 -37.03
N LYS A 671 30.75 -23.65 -36.56
CA LYS A 671 31.83 -23.16 -37.40
C LYS A 671 32.71 -24.28 -37.91
N SER A 672 33.18 -25.16 -37.04
CA SER A 672 34.21 -26.14 -37.36
C SER A 672 33.66 -27.37 -38.08
N GLU A 673 32.44 -27.80 -37.77
CA GLU A 673 31.91 -29.06 -38.34
C GLU A 673 30.85 -28.82 -39.41
N VAL A 674 29.99 -27.78 -39.26
CA VAL A 674 28.88 -27.52 -40.21
C VAL A 674 29.30 -26.59 -41.33
N SER A 675 29.97 -25.43 -40.99
CA SER A 675 30.29 -24.41 -41.99
C SER A 675 31.61 -24.62 -42.69
N GLN A 676 32.68 -25.03 -42.00
CA GLN A 676 34.03 -25.21 -42.50
C GLN A 676 34.40 -26.69 -42.62
N GLY A 677 33.73 -27.59 -41.91
CA GLY A 677 33.96 -29.01 -41.93
C GLY A 677 33.16 -29.77 -43.00
N LYS A 678 33.19 -31.08 -42.93
CA LYS A 678 32.49 -31.96 -43.87
C LYS A 678 30.99 -32.01 -43.69
N ASN A 679 30.45 -31.46 -42.62
CA ASN A 679 29.03 -31.47 -42.22
C ASN A 679 28.44 -32.92 -42.22
N ILE A 680 29.23 -33.88 -41.74
CA ILE A 680 28.86 -35.31 -41.70
C ILE A 680 28.79 -35.81 -40.26
N ALA A 681 27.66 -36.40 -39.87
CA ALA A 681 27.47 -37.04 -38.57
C ALA A 681 27.98 -38.47 -38.59
N ALA A 682 28.08 -39.13 -37.44
CA ALA A 682 28.52 -40.49 -37.27
C ALA A 682 27.69 -41.52 -38.09
N ASP A 683 26.43 -41.20 -38.40
CA ASP A 683 25.52 -41.97 -39.21
C ASP A 683 25.68 -41.75 -40.74
N GLY A 684 26.72 -41.04 -41.16
CA GLY A 684 27.04 -40.70 -42.55
C GLY A 684 26.13 -39.65 -43.19
N LYS A 685 25.12 -39.12 -42.49
CA LYS A 685 24.23 -38.09 -42.99
C LYS A 685 24.72 -36.68 -42.55
N ALA A 686 24.24 -35.62 -43.20
CA ALA A 686 24.58 -34.25 -42.81
C ALA A 686 24.24 -33.99 -41.33
N LEU A 687 25.17 -33.35 -40.60
CA LEU A 687 24.93 -32.87 -39.23
C LEU A 687 23.71 -31.97 -39.20
N VAL A 688 23.69 -30.97 -40.10
CA VAL A 688 22.60 -30.07 -40.36
C VAL A 688 22.38 -29.93 -41.86
N ALA A 689 21.23 -30.31 -42.37
CA ALA A 689 20.93 -30.27 -43.81
C ALA A 689 21.01 -28.82 -44.35
N GLU A 690 21.45 -28.58 -45.58
CA GLU A 690 21.63 -27.26 -46.16
C GLU A 690 20.40 -26.36 -46.06
N ARG A 691 19.22 -26.90 -46.38
CA ARG A 691 17.95 -26.18 -46.22
C ARG A 691 17.73 -25.72 -44.77
N ARG A 692 18.11 -26.52 -43.81
CA ARG A 692 18.00 -26.19 -42.40
C ARG A 692 19.02 -25.15 -41.96
N GLN A 693 20.25 -25.15 -42.47
CA GLN A 693 21.27 -24.14 -42.19
C GLN A 693 20.77 -22.76 -42.53
N SER A 694 20.15 -22.59 -43.71
CA SER A 694 19.55 -21.33 -44.14
C SER A 694 18.43 -20.89 -43.18
N THR A 695 17.53 -21.79 -42.80
CA THR A 695 16.44 -21.54 -41.87
C THR A 695 16.97 -21.13 -40.49
N ILE A 696 18.00 -21.81 -39.96
CA ILE A 696 18.59 -21.50 -38.66
C ILE A 696 19.28 -20.13 -38.71
N ARG A 697 20.05 -19.84 -39.76
CA ARG A 697 20.68 -18.51 -39.93
C ARG A 697 19.63 -17.39 -39.94
N SER A 698 18.58 -17.53 -40.74
CA SER A 698 17.52 -16.52 -40.83
C SER A 698 16.82 -16.29 -39.47
N LYS A 699 16.49 -17.37 -38.75
CA LYS A 699 15.82 -17.27 -37.47
C LYS A 699 16.71 -16.77 -36.32
N THR A 700 18.04 -16.87 -36.45
CA THR A 700 18.99 -16.48 -35.41
C THR A 700 19.67 -15.15 -35.64
N GLU A 701 19.50 -14.51 -36.80
CA GLU A 701 20.20 -13.25 -37.10
C GLU A 701 19.91 -12.12 -36.13
N GLN A 702 18.66 -11.97 -35.70
CA GLN A 702 18.27 -10.97 -34.69
C GLN A 702 18.94 -11.27 -33.35
N TYR A 703 18.97 -12.54 -32.92
CA TYR A 703 19.67 -12.95 -31.69
C TYR A 703 21.18 -12.64 -31.76
N LYS A 704 21.79 -12.84 -32.91
CA LYS A 704 23.20 -12.57 -33.16
C LYS A 704 23.53 -11.08 -32.98
N ILE A 705 22.70 -10.21 -33.53
CA ILE A 705 22.90 -8.75 -33.43
C ILE A 705 22.86 -8.32 -31.95
N ILE A 706 21.84 -8.74 -31.20
CA ILE A 706 21.70 -8.41 -29.78
C ILE A 706 22.85 -9.03 -28.97
N TYR A 707 23.22 -10.29 -29.26
CA TYR A 707 24.34 -10.94 -28.61
C TYR A 707 25.64 -10.15 -28.81
N GLN A 708 25.95 -9.70 -30.04
CA GLN A 708 27.15 -8.94 -30.33
C GLN A 708 27.21 -7.62 -29.53
N LYS A 709 26.07 -6.94 -29.41
CA LYS A 709 25.96 -5.72 -28.59
C LYS A 709 26.16 -6.04 -27.11
N ASN A 710 25.46 -7.04 -26.55
CA ASN A 710 25.56 -7.43 -25.15
C ASN A 710 26.97 -7.92 -24.79
N SER A 711 27.61 -8.69 -25.66
CA SER A 711 29.00 -9.16 -25.46
C SER A 711 30.03 -8.01 -25.48
N LYS A 712 29.86 -7.02 -26.38
CA LYS A 712 30.72 -5.85 -26.42
C LYS A 712 30.67 -5.01 -25.16
N HIS A 713 29.50 -4.95 -24.51
CA HIS A 713 29.23 -4.17 -23.29
C HIS A 713 28.77 -5.06 -22.14
N LYS A 714 29.46 -6.18 -21.91
CA LYS A 714 29.08 -7.25 -21.00
C LYS A 714 28.70 -6.77 -19.60
N SER A 715 29.51 -5.94 -18.97
CA SER A 715 29.26 -5.47 -17.61
C SER A 715 28.00 -4.60 -17.51
N PHE A 716 27.76 -3.76 -18.54
CA PHE A 716 26.54 -2.96 -18.60
C PHE A 716 25.31 -3.82 -18.88
N ALA A 717 25.41 -4.79 -19.79
CA ALA A 717 24.32 -5.71 -20.06
C ALA A 717 23.91 -6.53 -18.82
N ASN A 718 24.90 -7.04 -18.07
CA ASN A 718 24.64 -7.76 -16.82
C ASN A 718 23.95 -6.86 -15.80
N TRP A 719 24.45 -5.66 -15.57
CA TRP A 719 23.88 -4.66 -14.69
C TRP A 719 22.43 -4.31 -15.10
N PHE A 720 22.19 -4.10 -16.39
CA PHE A 720 20.86 -3.78 -16.93
C PHE A 720 19.85 -4.90 -16.70
N PHE A 721 20.23 -6.15 -17.02
CA PHE A 721 19.33 -7.28 -16.84
C PHE A 721 19.11 -7.66 -15.37
N GLU A 722 20.11 -7.51 -14.52
CA GLU A 722 19.93 -7.68 -13.08
C GLU A 722 18.87 -6.71 -12.56
N ARG A 723 18.97 -5.43 -12.86
CA ARG A 723 17.95 -4.45 -12.45
C ARG A 723 16.57 -4.76 -13.04
N LYS A 724 16.51 -5.10 -14.32
CA LYS A 724 15.24 -5.39 -15.00
C LYS A 724 14.56 -6.67 -14.48
N LEU A 725 15.34 -7.67 -14.08
CA LEU A 725 14.84 -8.99 -13.68
C LEU A 725 14.70 -9.15 -12.16
N LEU A 726 15.53 -8.46 -11.39
CA LEU A 726 15.65 -8.62 -9.95
C LEU A 726 15.23 -7.36 -9.16
N GLY A 727 15.15 -6.20 -9.83
CA GLY A 727 14.93 -4.90 -9.19
C GLY A 727 16.21 -4.21 -8.72
N TYR A 728 17.33 -4.94 -8.56
CA TYR A 728 18.62 -4.39 -8.13
C TYR A 728 19.78 -5.01 -8.93
N SER A 729 20.95 -4.42 -8.87
CA SER A 729 22.18 -4.98 -9.45
C SER A 729 23.17 -5.37 -8.35
N TYR A 730 23.79 -6.52 -8.51
CA TYR A 730 24.82 -7.03 -7.60
C TYR A 730 26.21 -7.16 -8.24
N SER A 731 26.31 -7.22 -9.58
CA SER A 731 27.56 -7.45 -10.29
C SER A 731 28.39 -6.18 -10.49
N SER A 732 27.75 -5.04 -10.64
CA SER A 732 28.41 -3.76 -10.92
C SER A 732 27.62 -2.57 -10.40
N ARG A 733 28.31 -1.44 -10.15
CA ARG A 733 27.67 -0.16 -9.86
C ARG A 733 27.72 0.72 -11.10
N LEU A 734 26.67 1.48 -11.36
CA LEU A 734 26.55 2.34 -12.52
C LEU A 734 27.71 3.31 -12.63
N LYS A 735 28.16 3.94 -11.52
CA LYS A 735 29.33 4.84 -11.49
C LYS A 735 30.62 4.19 -11.96
N ASN A 736 30.75 2.86 -11.85
CA ASN A 736 31.95 2.12 -12.27
C ASN A 736 31.89 1.70 -13.74
N LEU A 737 30.69 1.68 -14.34
CA LEU A 737 30.47 1.32 -15.75
C LEU A 737 30.79 2.48 -16.70
N TYR A 738 30.66 3.71 -16.22
CA TYR A 738 31.06 4.92 -16.95
C TYR A 738 32.45 5.37 -16.48
N SER A 739 33.30 5.75 -17.43
CA SER A 739 34.74 5.98 -17.25
C SER A 739 35.11 6.70 -15.95
N ARG A 740 36.14 6.19 -15.25
CA ARG A 740 36.78 6.82 -14.07
C ARG A 740 37.22 8.29 -14.31
N ALA A 741 37.44 8.70 -15.55
CA ALA A 741 37.83 10.05 -15.92
C ALA A 741 36.82 11.15 -15.55
N TYR A 742 35.56 10.78 -15.30
CA TYR A 742 34.52 11.75 -14.98
C TYR A 742 34.33 12.04 -13.48
N GLY A 743 35.00 11.32 -12.58
CA GLY A 743 35.00 11.62 -11.14
C GLY A 743 33.62 11.52 -10.46
N TYR A 744 32.80 10.55 -10.85
CA TYR A 744 31.48 10.36 -10.23
C TYR A 744 31.55 9.95 -8.78
N LEU A 745 30.81 10.67 -7.92
CA LEU A 745 30.56 10.30 -6.52
C LEU A 745 29.40 9.29 -6.46
N GLY A 746 29.39 8.44 -5.42
CA GLY A 746 28.20 7.67 -5.06
C GLY A 746 27.12 8.61 -4.52
N ILE A 747 25.85 8.31 -4.79
CA ILE A 747 24.75 9.13 -4.26
C ILE A 747 24.74 9.06 -2.73
N GLU A 748 25.00 7.88 -2.14
CA GLU A 748 25.14 7.70 -0.68
C GLU A 748 26.23 8.62 -0.10
N ASP A 749 27.39 8.67 -0.74
CA ASP A 749 28.52 9.53 -0.31
C ASP A 749 28.10 11.01 -0.39
N PHE A 750 27.44 11.42 -1.48
CA PHE A 750 27.03 12.80 -1.70
C PHE A 750 25.87 13.25 -0.79
N VAL A 751 24.95 12.35 -0.46
CA VAL A 751 23.83 12.65 0.48
C VAL A 751 24.35 13.04 1.85
N ASN A 752 25.49 12.48 2.27
CA ASN A 752 26.10 12.73 3.58
C ASN A 752 27.02 13.97 3.60
N GLU A 753 27.25 14.62 2.46
CA GLU A 753 28.03 15.86 2.38
C GLU A 753 27.31 17.04 3.03
N CYS A 754 28.08 18.03 3.45
CA CYS A 754 27.56 19.27 4.03
C CYS A 754 26.81 20.14 2.99
N GLN A 755 25.90 20.98 3.47
CA GLN A 755 25.19 21.95 2.64
C GLN A 755 26.17 22.84 1.86
N GLY A 756 25.93 22.98 0.54
CA GLY A 756 26.77 23.76 -0.38
C GLY A 756 27.87 22.94 -1.07
N ALA A 757 28.11 21.69 -0.66
CA ALA A 757 29.06 20.80 -1.34
C ALA A 757 28.65 20.61 -2.81
N GLN A 758 29.63 20.50 -3.68
CA GLN A 758 29.42 20.27 -5.12
C GLN A 758 29.98 18.90 -5.51
N GLY A 759 29.27 18.22 -6.43
CA GLY A 759 29.67 16.91 -6.89
C GLY A 759 29.12 16.60 -8.27
N LYS A 760 29.60 15.52 -8.84
CA LYS A 760 29.08 14.93 -10.07
C LYS A 760 28.59 13.53 -9.75
N ILE A 761 27.31 13.28 -9.97
CA ILE A 761 26.67 11.99 -9.72
C ILE A 761 26.10 11.40 -11.00
N ILE A 762 25.94 10.09 -11.03
CA ILE A 762 25.28 9.35 -12.12
C ILE A 762 24.24 8.43 -11.51
N GLY A 763 23.08 8.34 -12.15
CA GLY A 763 22.00 7.46 -11.68
C GLY A 763 20.87 7.36 -12.68
N ILE A 764 19.83 6.64 -12.28
CA ILE A 764 18.60 6.48 -13.05
C ILE A 764 17.52 7.41 -12.48
N VAL A 765 16.77 8.02 -13.36
CA VAL A 765 15.62 8.85 -12.99
C VAL A 765 14.44 7.95 -12.60
N LYS A 766 13.98 8.05 -11.35
CA LYS A 766 12.80 7.33 -10.84
C LYS A 766 11.51 8.06 -11.14
N GLU A 767 11.51 9.36 -10.91
CA GLU A 767 10.39 10.26 -11.15
C GLU A 767 10.89 11.58 -11.68
N SER A 768 10.11 12.25 -12.51
CA SER A 768 10.38 13.60 -13.00
C SER A 768 9.09 14.38 -13.12
N LYS A 769 9.06 15.61 -12.60
CA LYS A 769 7.87 16.46 -12.62
C LYS A 769 8.25 17.93 -12.76
N VAL A 770 7.67 18.59 -13.75
CA VAL A 770 7.72 20.03 -13.89
C VAL A 770 6.58 20.67 -13.08
N ALA A 771 6.88 21.70 -12.30
CA ALA A 771 5.92 22.39 -11.45
C ALA A 771 6.23 23.89 -11.36
N LYS A 772 5.27 24.70 -10.86
CA LYS A 772 5.47 26.12 -10.54
C LYS A 772 5.57 26.30 -9.03
N SER A 773 6.54 27.09 -8.59
CA SER A 773 6.71 27.47 -7.19
C SER A 773 5.55 28.35 -6.71
N ARG A 774 4.89 27.97 -5.63
CA ARG A 774 3.80 28.78 -5.02
C ARG A 774 4.27 30.15 -4.51
N LYS A 775 5.56 30.27 -4.10
CA LYS A 775 6.12 31.53 -3.57
C LYS A 775 6.58 32.47 -4.67
N SER A 776 7.22 31.98 -5.71
CA SER A 776 7.86 32.81 -6.75
C SER A 776 7.13 32.77 -8.10
N GLY A 777 6.18 31.89 -8.32
CA GLY A 777 5.53 31.65 -9.61
C GLY A 777 6.43 31.01 -10.69
N LYS A 778 7.71 30.82 -10.39
CA LYS A 778 8.71 30.31 -11.33
C LYS A 778 8.58 28.81 -11.57
N LYS A 779 8.87 28.39 -12.81
CA LYS A 779 8.90 26.97 -13.18
C LYS A 779 10.16 26.30 -12.62
N TYR A 780 10.04 25.04 -12.23
CA TYR A 780 11.16 24.18 -11.87
C TYR A 780 10.82 22.72 -12.20
N CYS A 781 11.85 21.89 -12.41
CA CYS A 781 11.67 20.45 -12.51
C CYS A 781 12.25 19.79 -11.26
N LYS A 782 11.44 18.98 -10.58
CA LYS A 782 11.87 18.08 -9.52
C LYS A 782 11.96 16.67 -10.10
N PHE A 783 13.10 16.01 -9.92
CA PHE A 783 13.27 14.61 -10.30
C PHE A 783 14.11 13.87 -9.25
N ILE A 784 13.94 12.55 -9.16
CA ILE A 784 14.66 11.68 -8.22
C ILE A 784 15.70 10.91 -9.01
N VAL A 785 16.97 11.02 -8.61
CA VAL A 785 18.07 10.22 -9.15
C VAL A 785 18.46 9.13 -8.15
N SER A 786 18.55 7.91 -8.64
CA SER A 786 18.80 6.70 -7.85
C SER A 786 20.02 5.94 -8.40
N ASP A 787 20.91 5.50 -7.52
CA ASP A 787 21.93 4.48 -7.81
C ASP A 787 21.64 3.19 -7.02
N GLU A 788 22.60 2.28 -6.92
CA GLU A 788 22.42 0.99 -6.22
C GLU A 788 22.40 1.12 -4.68
N LYS A 789 22.65 2.32 -4.14
CA LYS A 789 22.81 2.53 -2.70
C LYS A 789 21.86 3.58 -2.13
N ALA A 790 21.59 4.63 -2.87
CA ALA A 790 20.80 5.75 -2.37
C ALA A 790 19.99 6.44 -3.46
N GLU A 791 19.14 7.36 -3.03
CA GLU A 791 18.35 8.24 -3.87
C GLU A 791 18.48 9.68 -3.39
N ILE A 792 18.41 10.64 -4.34
CA ILE A 792 18.48 12.06 -4.02
C ILE A 792 17.48 12.85 -4.85
N ASN A 793 16.83 13.84 -4.22
CA ASN A 793 15.94 14.77 -4.90
C ASN A 793 16.76 15.84 -5.63
N CYS A 794 16.60 15.96 -6.95
CA CYS A 794 17.26 16.92 -7.80
C CYS A 794 16.27 18.01 -8.26
N PHE A 795 16.72 19.27 -8.22
CA PHE A 795 15.92 20.42 -8.63
C PHE A 795 16.61 21.18 -9.76
N ILE A 796 15.94 21.29 -10.90
CA ILE A 796 16.34 22.12 -12.03
C ILE A 796 15.51 23.41 -11.94
N TRP A 797 16.19 24.55 -11.85
CA TRP A 797 15.55 25.86 -11.77
C TRP A 797 15.28 26.44 -13.16
N GLU A 798 14.37 27.39 -13.23
CA GLU A 798 13.80 27.99 -14.45
C GLU A 798 14.79 28.15 -15.59
N ARG A 799 15.95 28.81 -15.39
CA ARG A 799 16.94 29.09 -16.46
C ARG A 799 17.48 27.82 -17.13
N LEU A 800 17.90 26.84 -16.37
CA LEU A 800 18.37 25.55 -16.88
C LEU A 800 17.24 24.73 -17.44
N LEU A 801 16.03 24.84 -16.86
CA LEU A 801 14.85 24.14 -17.34
C LEU A 801 14.43 24.61 -18.73
N ASP A 802 14.47 25.91 -18.99
CA ASP A 802 14.17 26.49 -20.32
C ASP A 802 15.17 25.98 -21.36
N ASP A 803 16.50 26.02 -21.06
CA ASP A 803 17.54 25.47 -21.94
C ASP A 803 17.34 23.98 -22.27
N LEU A 804 16.91 23.17 -21.27
CA LEU A 804 16.67 21.74 -21.47
C LEU A 804 15.37 21.48 -22.22
N THR A 805 14.37 22.35 -22.07
CA THR A 805 13.11 22.28 -22.82
C THR A 805 13.33 22.52 -24.29
N GLU A 806 14.14 23.56 -24.63
CA GLU A 806 14.51 23.87 -26.04
C GLU A 806 15.30 22.73 -26.71
N LYS A 807 16.06 21.96 -25.92
CA LYS A 807 16.86 20.82 -26.40
C LYS A 807 16.15 19.48 -26.36
N ASP A 808 14.86 19.45 -25.94
CA ASP A 808 14.11 18.22 -25.69
C ASP A 808 14.88 17.21 -24.79
N SER A 809 15.55 17.75 -23.76
CA SER A 809 16.46 16.99 -22.87
C SER A 809 16.01 17.02 -21.40
N ILE A 810 14.72 17.25 -21.14
CA ILE A 810 14.16 17.13 -19.79
C ILE A 810 14.27 15.66 -19.36
N PRO A 811 14.82 15.37 -18.16
CA PRO A 811 14.97 13.99 -17.72
C PRO A 811 13.59 13.32 -17.52
N SER A 812 13.39 12.15 -18.09
CA SER A 812 12.20 11.32 -17.94
C SER A 812 12.49 10.05 -17.14
N LYS A 813 11.45 9.38 -16.64
CA LYS A 813 11.58 8.12 -15.89
C LYS A 813 12.41 7.10 -16.69
N GLU A 814 13.29 6.36 -16.01
CA GLU A 814 14.22 5.35 -16.53
C GLU A 814 15.42 5.92 -17.30
N ASN A 815 15.51 7.23 -17.57
CA ASN A 815 16.73 7.78 -18.17
C ASN A 815 17.94 7.60 -17.24
N ILE A 816 19.09 7.26 -17.81
CA ILE A 816 20.38 7.36 -17.14
C ILE A 816 20.90 8.78 -17.31
N VAL A 817 21.14 9.46 -16.20
CA VAL A 817 21.58 10.85 -16.20
C VAL A 817 22.91 11.05 -15.49
N SER A 818 23.75 11.91 -16.05
CA SER A 818 24.92 12.46 -15.40
C SER A 818 24.59 13.89 -14.98
N VAL A 819 24.69 14.19 -13.68
CA VAL A 819 24.30 15.47 -13.11
C VAL A 819 25.43 16.08 -12.29
N ARG A 820 25.70 17.35 -12.52
CA ARG A 820 26.54 18.18 -11.64
C ARG A 820 25.61 18.88 -10.65
N VAL A 821 25.79 18.63 -9.38
CA VAL A 821 24.84 19.01 -8.32
C VAL A 821 25.53 19.82 -7.22
N ARG A 822 24.76 20.68 -6.55
CA ARG A 822 25.11 21.35 -5.32
C ARG A 822 24.15 20.95 -4.22
N LYS A 823 24.68 20.47 -3.10
CA LYS A 823 23.90 20.00 -1.95
C LYS A 823 23.05 21.13 -1.36
N MET A 824 21.76 20.84 -1.17
CA MET A 824 20.82 21.69 -0.47
C MET A 824 20.62 21.17 0.95
N ASP A 825 19.75 21.79 1.72
CA ASP A 825 19.33 21.29 3.03
C ASP A 825 18.50 20.00 2.86
N GLY A 826 18.65 19.08 3.81
CA GLY A 826 17.97 17.77 3.76
C GLY A 826 18.48 16.85 2.64
N ASN A 827 17.60 16.03 2.07
CA ASN A 827 17.90 15.10 0.98
C ASN A 827 17.65 15.74 -0.41
N GLY A 828 18.16 16.95 -0.64
CA GLY A 828 17.97 17.68 -1.88
C GLY A 828 19.27 18.21 -2.47
N CYS A 829 19.28 18.42 -3.81
CA CYS A 829 20.35 19.12 -4.48
C CYS A 829 19.82 19.98 -5.63
N SER A 830 20.50 21.12 -5.88
CA SER A 830 20.30 21.95 -7.05
C SER A 830 21.17 21.44 -8.19
N VAL A 831 20.59 21.33 -9.38
CA VAL A 831 21.30 20.88 -10.60
C VAL A 831 21.90 22.08 -11.32
N ASN A 832 23.19 22.00 -11.58
CA ASN A 832 23.92 23.02 -12.34
C ASN A 832 24.10 22.59 -13.80
N GLU A 833 24.23 21.30 -14.07
CA GLU A 833 24.45 20.73 -15.40
C GLU A 833 23.84 19.33 -15.44
N LEU A 834 23.15 19.00 -16.54
CA LEU A 834 22.55 17.69 -16.75
C LEU A 834 22.86 17.21 -18.17
N SER A 835 23.19 15.93 -18.29
CA SER A 835 23.27 15.20 -19.54
C SER A 835 22.48 13.89 -19.42
N VAL A 836 21.53 13.69 -20.30
CA VAL A 836 20.89 12.39 -20.50
C VAL A 836 21.89 11.56 -21.30
N LEU A 837 22.27 10.41 -20.75
CA LEU A 837 23.22 9.51 -21.41
C LEU A 837 22.45 8.62 -22.38
N ASP A 838 23.05 8.34 -23.53
CA ASP A 838 22.46 7.47 -24.54
C ASP A 838 22.11 6.11 -23.94
N GLU A 839 20.84 5.83 -23.92
CA GLU A 839 20.34 4.54 -23.53
C GLU A 839 20.69 3.52 -24.61
N GLN A 840 21.69 2.69 -24.33
CA GLN A 840 21.87 1.51 -25.14
C GLN A 840 20.76 0.51 -24.73
N ILE A 841 19.69 0.47 -25.51
CA ILE A 841 18.60 -0.47 -25.27
C ILE A 841 19.11 -1.90 -25.50
N TYR A 842 19.20 -2.68 -24.41
CA TYR A 842 19.48 -4.10 -24.45
C TYR A 842 18.16 -4.85 -24.38
N MET A 843 17.94 -5.77 -25.34
CA MET A 843 16.78 -6.65 -25.33
C MET A 843 17.19 -8.03 -24.86
N LYS A 844 16.31 -8.73 -24.16
CA LYS A 844 16.45 -10.15 -23.95
C LYS A 844 16.39 -10.87 -25.30
N LEU A 845 17.29 -11.82 -25.52
CA LEU A 845 17.23 -12.65 -26.74
C LEU A 845 15.93 -13.45 -26.86
N SER A 846 15.30 -13.78 -25.74
CA SER A 846 13.99 -14.45 -25.69
C SER A 846 12.79 -13.61 -26.09
N ASP A 847 12.91 -12.26 -26.04
CA ASP A 847 11.81 -11.34 -26.34
C ASP A 847 11.67 -11.09 -27.85
N LEU A 848 12.60 -11.59 -28.63
CA LEU A 848 12.51 -11.62 -30.09
C LEU A 848 11.59 -12.75 -30.54
N ARG A 849 10.44 -12.40 -31.10
CA ARG A 849 9.45 -13.33 -31.65
C ARG A 849 9.65 -13.60 -33.14
#